data_c0751171dca6a51f8467158999e8698d
#
_entry.id   c0751171dca6a51f8467158999e8698d
#
_cell.length_a   1.000
_cell.length_b   1.000
_cell.length_c   1.000
_cell.angle_alpha   90.00
_cell.angle_beta   90.00
_cell.angle_gamma   90.00
#
_symmetry.space_group_name_H-M   'P 1'
#
loop_
_entity.id
_entity.type
_entity.pdbx_description
1 polymer ?
#
loop_
_entity_poly.entity_id
_entity_poly.type
_entity_poly.pdbx_seq_one_letter_code
_entity_poly.pdbx_strand_id
1 'polypeptide(L)'
;MKILMVNKFLYQNGGSETYIFKLGEYLQSQGHEVQYFGMEHKDRCVSNHVEAYTSNMDFHNGNMFSKLTYPVKTIYSVEARRKIRLVLDDFQPEIVHLNNFNYQITPSIILEIKKWSRETKHQCRIIYTAHDYNLICPNHMLNNPNTGQNCEKCLGGHFLNCVRGKCIHGSLLKSVIGASEAYFWKWRNAYQYIDTIICCSEFMKTKLDTNPLFARKTIVLRNFIDHIEEKYMNKKDYILYFGRFSEEKGIGTLIKVCRELPDIPFVFAGTGPLEKQIDGIPNIKNVGFQKGEALERLIREARFSIYPSEWYENGPFSIMESLAYGTPVLGADIGGIPELIQDGRTGELFKSANASELKKRIQKLWENKTLTDQYCVNCKDIHFDTVATYCQKLLQIYSQNQVDSKKLAAKKTKEESPITTRKIKKLNGTVIVTYRCNARCSMCNRYKAPSKPEEEITVETIRKLPPMYFTNITGGEPFIRTDLKEIVRELYKKSDRIVISTNGFFTDRIIDLCREFPEIGIRISIEGLEETNNRIRGLENGFQRGYQTLKKLRKMGMKDVGFGMTIQDANCKDLVPLYQIANKMGMEFATASLHNSFYFVETKNIIRNRPMVAKQLEKLINELLDSPSPKKWFRAYFNHGLINYIYGQRRLLPCDMSFDTFFIDPYGDVMPCNGTRDKEVMGNLNTQTWGELWNSPEAEQVRKKVRCCDRNCWMIGSVSPAMHKYIWKPAVWVVRHKFLRCFRKKKYSMYENRIVCDYRNGLVSKEELDACSTCDLGAIVNNGVSEADKARLVSRIDNDIVNKDVAR
;
A
#
# COMPACT_ATOMS: atom_id res chain seq x y z
N MET A 1 -28.36 9.70 -11.59
CA MET A 1 -26.91 9.37 -11.54
C MET A 1 -26.60 8.24 -12.50
N LYS A 2 -25.40 8.29 -13.09
CA LYS A 2 -24.85 7.19 -13.91
C LYS A 2 -23.98 6.30 -13.04
N ILE A 3 -24.38 5.03 -12.88
CA ILE A 3 -23.77 4.07 -11.94
C ILE A 3 -23.26 2.87 -12.71
N LEU A 4 -21.96 2.58 -12.62
CA LEU A 4 -21.35 1.38 -13.20
C LEU A 4 -21.15 0.33 -12.10
N MET A 5 -21.91 -0.74 -12.13
CA MET A 5 -21.76 -1.90 -11.26
C MET A 5 -20.67 -2.84 -11.82
N VAL A 6 -19.69 -3.17 -10.98
CA VAL A 6 -18.62 -4.08 -11.37
C VAL A 6 -18.67 -5.35 -10.53
N ASN A 7 -18.82 -6.49 -11.19
CA ASN A 7 -18.77 -7.81 -10.56
C ASN A 7 -18.23 -8.85 -11.56
N LYS A 8 -17.49 -9.83 -11.08
CA LYS A 8 -16.89 -10.85 -11.97
C LYS A 8 -17.95 -11.69 -12.71
N PHE A 9 -19.03 -12.07 -12.05
CA PHE A 9 -20.14 -12.83 -12.64
C PHE A 9 -21.32 -11.92 -12.90
N LEU A 10 -21.82 -11.91 -14.12
CA LEU A 10 -22.99 -11.15 -14.57
C LEU A 10 -24.19 -12.05 -14.85
N TYR A 11 -24.28 -13.16 -14.12
CA TYR A 11 -25.37 -14.16 -14.13
C TYR A 11 -25.62 -14.65 -12.69
N GLN A 12 -26.77 -15.26 -12.44
CA GLN A 12 -27.16 -15.76 -11.10
C GLN A 12 -26.23 -16.90 -10.65
N ASN A 13 -25.41 -16.64 -9.63
CA ASN A 13 -24.41 -17.60 -9.14
C ASN A 13 -24.36 -17.67 -7.58
N GLY A 14 -24.82 -16.63 -6.88
CA GLY A 14 -24.78 -16.58 -5.42
C GLY A 14 -25.33 -15.28 -4.85
N GLY A 15 -25.07 -15.04 -3.56
CA GLY A 15 -25.61 -13.91 -2.82
C GLY A 15 -25.14 -12.54 -3.34
N SER A 16 -23.87 -12.43 -3.77
CA SER A 16 -23.33 -11.17 -4.33
C SER A 16 -24.01 -10.80 -5.66
N GLU A 17 -24.34 -11.77 -6.49
CA GLU A 17 -25.04 -11.56 -7.75
C GLU A 17 -26.51 -11.17 -7.50
N THR A 18 -27.19 -11.85 -6.58
CA THR A 18 -28.54 -11.47 -6.13
C THR A 18 -28.55 -10.02 -5.62
N TYR A 19 -27.56 -9.66 -4.82
CA TYR A 19 -27.41 -8.30 -4.29
C TYR A 19 -27.29 -7.25 -5.40
N ILE A 20 -26.37 -7.42 -6.35
CA ILE A 20 -26.15 -6.40 -7.38
C ILE A 20 -27.29 -6.27 -8.37
N PHE A 21 -27.99 -7.37 -8.70
CA PHE A 21 -29.09 -7.31 -9.66
C PHE A 21 -30.33 -6.65 -9.05
N LYS A 22 -30.75 -7.04 -7.84
CA LYS A 22 -31.86 -6.39 -7.14
C LYS A 22 -31.59 -4.90 -6.89
N LEU A 23 -30.34 -4.57 -6.51
CA LEU A 23 -29.92 -3.19 -6.30
C LEU A 23 -29.98 -2.38 -7.59
N GLY A 24 -29.46 -2.93 -8.68
CA GLY A 24 -29.46 -2.25 -9.98
C GLY A 24 -30.85 -2.07 -10.56
N GLU A 25 -31.70 -3.08 -10.48
CA GLU A 25 -33.10 -3.05 -10.89
C GLU A 25 -33.89 -1.96 -10.13
N TYR A 26 -33.73 -1.91 -8.81
CA TYR A 26 -34.38 -0.88 -8.01
C TYR A 26 -33.85 0.53 -8.35
N LEU A 27 -32.53 0.71 -8.50
CA LEU A 27 -31.97 2.01 -8.87
C LEU A 27 -32.46 2.47 -10.25
N GLN A 28 -32.60 1.56 -11.21
CA GLN A 28 -33.17 1.89 -12.53
C GLN A 28 -34.64 2.30 -12.41
N SER A 29 -35.43 1.63 -11.58
CA SER A 29 -36.83 2.00 -11.33
C SER A 29 -36.97 3.39 -10.71
N GLN A 30 -35.94 3.87 -10.01
CA GLN A 30 -35.86 5.23 -9.44
C GLN A 30 -35.27 6.27 -10.40
N GLY A 31 -35.10 5.94 -11.68
CA GLY A 31 -34.62 6.86 -12.72
C GLY A 31 -33.10 7.04 -12.77
N HIS A 32 -32.32 6.15 -12.19
CA HIS A 32 -30.85 6.12 -12.33
C HIS A 32 -30.45 5.28 -13.55
N GLU A 33 -29.40 5.68 -14.25
CA GLU A 33 -28.82 4.87 -15.32
C GLU A 33 -27.80 3.89 -14.71
N VAL A 34 -28.02 2.57 -14.90
CA VAL A 34 -27.15 1.52 -14.35
C VAL A 34 -26.63 0.65 -15.49
N GLN A 35 -25.30 0.54 -15.60
CA GLN A 35 -24.64 -0.42 -16.48
C GLN A 35 -23.73 -1.36 -15.68
N TYR A 36 -23.29 -2.45 -16.34
CA TYR A 36 -22.56 -3.52 -15.67
C TYR A 36 -21.26 -3.84 -16.41
N PHE A 37 -20.18 -4.13 -15.63
CA PHE A 37 -18.92 -4.59 -16.15
C PHE A 37 -18.46 -5.86 -15.42
N GLY A 38 -18.09 -6.89 -16.18
CA GLY A 38 -17.66 -8.17 -15.65
C GLY A 38 -17.07 -9.08 -16.71
N MET A 39 -17.12 -10.40 -16.48
CA MET A 39 -16.72 -11.41 -17.46
C MET A 39 -17.87 -11.74 -18.41
N GLU A 40 -17.51 -12.13 -19.65
CA GLU A 40 -18.44 -12.68 -20.62
C GLU A 40 -18.87 -14.10 -20.19
N HIS A 41 -20.16 -14.37 -20.27
CA HIS A 41 -20.74 -15.69 -20.00
C HIS A 41 -22.03 -15.87 -20.80
N LYS A 42 -22.31 -17.12 -21.21
CA LYS A 42 -23.53 -17.48 -21.99
C LYS A 42 -24.85 -17.15 -21.28
N ASP A 43 -24.86 -17.22 -19.95
CA ASP A 43 -26.02 -16.97 -19.10
C ASP A 43 -26.03 -15.53 -18.52
N ARG A 44 -25.26 -14.61 -19.12
CA ARG A 44 -25.22 -13.21 -18.73
C ARG A 44 -26.62 -12.58 -18.82
N CYS A 45 -27.08 -11.92 -17.74
CA CYS A 45 -28.44 -11.35 -17.65
C CYS A 45 -28.46 -9.82 -17.62
N VAL A 46 -27.30 -9.14 -17.55
CA VAL A 46 -27.16 -7.68 -17.52
C VAL A 46 -26.02 -7.24 -18.45
N SER A 47 -26.07 -5.99 -18.92
CA SER A 47 -25.14 -5.51 -19.99
C SER A 47 -24.62 -4.09 -19.78
N ASN A 48 -23.70 -3.70 -20.66
CA ASN A 48 -23.31 -2.32 -20.92
C ASN A 48 -23.47 -2.00 -22.41
N HIS A 49 -23.59 -0.74 -22.77
CA HIS A 49 -23.92 -0.30 -24.13
C HIS A 49 -22.87 -0.72 -25.18
N VAL A 50 -21.60 -0.77 -24.80
CA VAL A 50 -20.50 -1.09 -25.74
C VAL A 50 -20.18 -2.58 -25.82
N GLU A 51 -20.97 -3.44 -25.19
CA GLU A 51 -20.78 -4.91 -25.11
C GLU A 51 -19.33 -5.30 -24.77
N ALA A 52 -18.69 -4.54 -23.87
CA ALA A 52 -17.30 -4.74 -23.48
C ALA A 52 -17.19 -5.55 -22.18
N TYR A 53 -16.81 -6.83 -22.28
CA TYR A 53 -16.62 -7.74 -21.16
C TYR A 53 -15.26 -8.43 -21.25
N THR A 54 -14.70 -8.83 -20.10
CA THR A 54 -13.45 -9.60 -20.10
C THR A 54 -13.71 -11.05 -20.49
N SER A 55 -12.71 -11.71 -21.10
CA SER A 55 -12.80 -13.13 -21.41
C SER A 55 -13.07 -13.96 -20.15
N ASN A 56 -13.87 -15.01 -20.29
CA ASN A 56 -14.13 -15.94 -19.19
C ASN A 56 -12.83 -16.68 -18.81
N MET A 57 -12.43 -16.58 -17.52
CA MET A 57 -11.29 -17.31 -16.98
C MET A 57 -11.78 -18.52 -16.18
N ASP A 58 -11.90 -19.67 -16.89
CA ASP A 58 -12.16 -20.94 -16.23
C ASP A 58 -10.85 -21.62 -15.82
N PHE A 59 -10.58 -21.68 -14.52
CA PHE A 59 -9.38 -22.30 -13.96
C PHE A 59 -9.41 -23.85 -14.03
N HIS A 60 -10.57 -24.46 -14.33
CA HIS A 60 -10.76 -25.92 -14.35
C HIS A 60 -10.61 -26.51 -15.75
N ASN A 61 -11.13 -25.84 -16.80
CA ASN A 61 -11.27 -26.41 -18.15
C ASN A 61 -10.36 -25.78 -19.25
N GLY A 62 -9.39 -24.93 -18.87
CA GLY A 62 -8.52 -24.23 -19.82
C GLY A 62 -7.43 -25.10 -20.45
N ASN A 63 -7.06 -24.83 -21.74
CA ASN A 63 -5.94 -25.43 -22.47
C ASN A 63 -4.59 -25.18 -21.78
N MET A 64 -3.59 -26.05 -22.00
CA MET A 64 -2.27 -26.02 -21.34
C MET A 64 -1.54 -24.67 -21.52
N PHE A 65 -1.66 -24.02 -22.68
CA PHE A 65 -1.10 -22.69 -22.95
C PHE A 65 -1.80 -21.57 -22.16
N SER A 66 -3.11 -21.63 -21.95
CA SER A 66 -3.84 -20.66 -21.14
C SER A 66 -3.47 -20.77 -19.65
N LYS A 67 -3.22 -22.00 -19.15
CA LYS A 67 -2.77 -22.26 -17.77
C LYS A 67 -1.40 -21.63 -17.45
N LEU A 68 -0.51 -21.51 -18.44
CA LEU A 68 0.80 -20.84 -18.27
C LEU A 68 0.67 -19.30 -18.14
N THR A 69 -0.33 -18.69 -18.77
CA THR A 69 -0.54 -17.23 -18.75
C THR A 69 -1.43 -16.77 -17.59
N TYR A 70 -2.23 -17.67 -16.99
CA TYR A 70 -3.14 -17.35 -15.89
C TYR A 70 -2.47 -16.70 -14.66
N PRO A 71 -1.28 -17.14 -14.19
CA PRO A 71 -0.63 -16.50 -13.05
C PRO A 71 -0.38 -15.00 -13.25
N VAL A 72 0.03 -14.59 -14.46
CA VAL A 72 0.29 -13.19 -14.79
C VAL A 72 -1.02 -12.41 -14.92
N LYS A 73 -2.02 -12.99 -15.61
CA LYS A 73 -3.35 -12.38 -15.79
C LYS A 73 -4.08 -12.22 -14.47
N THR A 74 -3.92 -13.15 -13.52
CA THR A 74 -4.50 -13.11 -12.18
C THR A 74 -3.92 -11.99 -11.32
N ILE A 75 -2.63 -11.64 -11.53
CA ILE A 75 -2.00 -10.51 -10.82
C ILE A 75 -2.39 -9.18 -11.48
N TYR A 76 -2.40 -9.11 -12.82
CA TYR A 76 -2.65 -7.87 -13.55
C TYR A 76 -3.35 -8.11 -14.88
N SER A 77 -4.59 -7.67 -15.02
CA SER A 77 -5.38 -7.81 -16.25
C SER A 77 -5.29 -6.56 -17.13
N VAL A 78 -4.48 -6.64 -18.20
CA VAL A 78 -4.45 -5.60 -19.24
C VAL A 78 -5.78 -5.57 -20.01
N GLU A 79 -6.39 -6.74 -20.23
CA GLU A 79 -7.68 -6.87 -20.90
C GLU A 79 -8.78 -6.12 -20.13
N ALA A 80 -8.90 -6.34 -18.82
CA ALA A 80 -9.90 -5.66 -17.99
C ALA A 80 -9.73 -4.13 -18.05
N ARG A 81 -8.49 -3.65 -18.04
CA ARG A 81 -8.21 -2.22 -18.19
C ARG A 81 -8.67 -1.65 -19.53
N ARG A 82 -8.39 -2.34 -20.64
CA ARG A 82 -8.81 -1.88 -21.97
C ARG A 82 -10.33 -1.91 -22.11
N LYS A 83 -10.97 -2.97 -21.64
CA LYS A 83 -12.42 -3.16 -21.76
C LYS A 83 -13.18 -2.19 -20.86
N ILE A 84 -12.79 -2.00 -19.60
CA ILE A 84 -13.46 -1.00 -18.73
C ILE A 84 -13.27 0.41 -19.26
N ARG A 85 -12.13 0.73 -19.91
CA ARG A 85 -11.92 2.05 -20.51
C ARG A 85 -12.96 2.36 -21.59
N LEU A 86 -13.35 1.40 -22.41
CA LEU A 86 -14.41 1.59 -23.42
C LEU A 86 -15.75 1.93 -22.75
N VAL A 87 -16.07 1.22 -21.65
CA VAL A 87 -17.32 1.51 -20.89
C VAL A 87 -17.27 2.88 -20.24
N LEU A 88 -16.11 3.28 -19.69
CA LEU A 88 -15.95 4.59 -19.05
C LEU A 88 -16.06 5.74 -20.05
N ASP A 89 -15.46 5.59 -21.24
CA ASP A 89 -15.50 6.62 -22.30
C ASP A 89 -16.91 6.81 -22.85
N ASP A 90 -17.69 5.73 -22.98
CA ASP A 90 -19.09 5.76 -23.47
C ASP A 90 -20.05 6.26 -22.37
N PHE A 91 -20.08 5.55 -21.25
CA PHE A 91 -21.09 5.74 -20.21
C PHE A 91 -20.83 6.95 -19.30
N GLN A 92 -19.58 7.33 -19.08
CA GLN A 92 -19.15 8.43 -18.21
C GLN A 92 -19.79 8.35 -16.80
N PRO A 93 -19.57 7.26 -16.02
CA PRO A 93 -20.23 7.08 -14.75
C PRO A 93 -19.79 8.09 -13.68
N GLU A 94 -20.73 8.58 -12.87
CA GLU A 94 -20.46 9.36 -11.66
C GLU A 94 -20.00 8.45 -10.51
N ILE A 95 -20.50 7.20 -10.49
CA ILE A 95 -20.20 6.18 -9.49
C ILE A 95 -19.73 4.90 -10.18
N VAL A 96 -18.62 4.35 -9.73
CA VAL A 96 -18.25 2.96 -10.02
C VAL A 96 -18.36 2.15 -8.72
N HIS A 97 -19.33 1.26 -8.67
CA HIS A 97 -19.58 0.40 -7.51
C HIS A 97 -18.97 -0.98 -7.74
N LEU A 98 -17.86 -1.23 -7.06
CA LEU A 98 -17.13 -2.50 -7.11
C LEU A 98 -17.74 -3.52 -6.14
N ASN A 99 -17.84 -4.76 -6.60
CA ASN A 99 -18.26 -5.91 -5.80
C ASN A 99 -17.15 -6.99 -5.86
N ASN A 100 -17.43 -8.22 -6.28
CA ASN A 100 -16.42 -9.24 -6.46
C ASN A 100 -15.68 -9.06 -7.80
N PHE A 101 -14.46 -8.54 -7.80
CA PHE A 101 -13.67 -8.26 -9.02
C PHE A 101 -12.26 -8.86 -9.02
N ASN A 102 -11.84 -9.44 -7.90
CA ASN A 102 -10.48 -9.95 -7.74
C ASN A 102 -10.20 -11.20 -8.59
N TYR A 103 -8.91 -11.41 -8.91
CA TYR A 103 -8.31 -12.48 -9.73
C TYR A 103 -8.68 -12.43 -11.21
N GLN A 104 -9.93 -12.31 -11.59
CA GLN A 104 -10.35 -12.33 -13.00
C GLN A 104 -10.30 -10.92 -13.64
N ILE A 105 -10.88 -9.92 -12.97
CA ILE A 105 -10.88 -8.53 -13.44
C ILE A 105 -9.65 -7.78 -12.91
N THR A 106 -9.24 -8.05 -11.68
CA THR A 106 -8.10 -7.49 -10.93
C THR A 106 -8.25 -6.01 -10.54
N PRO A 107 -7.57 -5.54 -9.49
CA PRO A 107 -7.54 -4.13 -9.11
C PRO A 107 -6.92 -3.17 -10.15
N SER A 108 -6.44 -3.69 -11.30
CA SER A 108 -5.96 -2.88 -12.41
C SER A 108 -7.02 -1.91 -12.93
N ILE A 109 -8.31 -2.26 -12.84
CA ILE A 109 -9.43 -1.40 -13.23
C ILE A 109 -9.52 -0.14 -12.36
N ILE A 110 -9.21 -0.22 -11.06
CA ILE A 110 -9.20 0.94 -10.16
C ILE A 110 -8.21 2.00 -10.64
N LEU A 111 -7.03 1.54 -11.10
CA LEU A 111 -6.03 2.44 -11.67
C LEU A 111 -6.50 3.07 -12.97
N GLU A 112 -7.23 2.32 -13.82
CA GLU A 112 -7.76 2.84 -15.07
C GLU A 112 -8.88 3.84 -14.84
N ILE A 113 -9.82 3.57 -13.92
CA ILE A 113 -10.88 4.51 -13.56
C ILE A 113 -10.28 5.85 -13.08
N LYS A 114 -9.26 5.80 -12.22
CA LYS A 114 -8.61 7.03 -11.76
C LYS A 114 -7.75 7.72 -12.82
N LYS A 115 -7.17 6.95 -13.76
CA LYS A 115 -6.49 7.51 -14.93
C LYS A 115 -7.50 8.24 -15.83
N TRP A 116 -8.60 7.58 -16.20
CA TRP A 116 -9.68 8.13 -17.02
C TRP A 116 -10.27 9.40 -16.40
N SER A 117 -10.62 9.37 -15.11
CA SER A 117 -11.16 10.52 -14.37
C SER A 117 -10.22 11.75 -14.41
N ARG A 118 -8.90 11.54 -14.40
CA ARG A 118 -7.91 12.63 -14.52
C ARG A 118 -7.79 13.17 -15.95
N GLU A 119 -7.81 12.29 -16.93
CA GLU A 119 -7.69 12.66 -18.35
C GLU A 119 -8.91 13.43 -18.84
N THR A 120 -10.10 13.01 -18.46
CA THR A 120 -11.38 13.62 -18.87
C THR A 120 -11.83 14.75 -17.94
N LYS A 121 -11.19 14.92 -16.76
CA LYS A 121 -11.63 15.81 -15.67
C LYS A 121 -13.04 15.47 -15.14
N HIS A 122 -13.56 14.30 -15.49
CA HIS A 122 -14.83 13.80 -15.00
C HIS A 122 -14.70 13.28 -13.55
N GLN A 123 -15.55 13.77 -12.65
CA GLN A 123 -15.55 13.31 -11.26
C GLN A 123 -16.24 11.94 -11.18
N CYS A 124 -15.49 10.93 -10.74
CA CYS A 124 -16.01 9.58 -10.56
C CYS A 124 -15.56 9.03 -9.21
N ARG A 125 -16.52 8.63 -8.39
CA ARG A 125 -16.28 8.00 -7.10
C ARG A 125 -16.23 6.49 -7.23
N ILE A 126 -15.38 5.85 -6.46
CA ILE A 126 -15.23 4.39 -6.40
C ILE A 126 -15.72 3.91 -5.05
N ILE A 127 -16.84 3.20 -5.04
CA ILE A 127 -17.42 2.56 -3.86
C ILE A 127 -17.14 1.05 -3.96
N TYR A 128 -16.83 0.40 -2.87
CA TYR A 128 -16.60 -1.05 -2.83
C TYR A 128 -17.47 -1.69 -1.73
N THR A 129 -18.33 -2.65 -2.10
CA THR A 129 -19.00 -3.52 -1.13
C THR A 129 -18.15 -4.78 -0.93
N ALA A 130 -17.70 -4.99 0.30
CA ALA A 130 -16.92 -6.15 0.68
C ALA A 130 -17.86 -7.33 0.96
N HIS A 131 -17.87 -8.30 0.05
CA HIS A 131 -18.63 -9.56 0.22
C HIS A 131 -17.77 -10.66 0.86
N ASP A 132 -16.46 -10.54 0.78
CA ASP A 132 -15.48 -11.47 1.34
C ASP A 132 -14.26 -10.72 1.92
N TYR A 133 -13.26 -11.45 2.43
CA TYR A 133 -12.07 -10.89 3.07
C TYR A 133 -10.88 -10.70 2.12
N ASN A 134 -11.09 -10.62 0.82
CA ASN A 134 -10.02 -10.56 -0.18
C ASN A 134 -9.00 -9.43 0.07
N LEU A 135 -9.45 -8.26 0.52
CA LEU A 135 -8.58 -7.11 0.79
C LEU A 135 -7.52 -7.39 1.87
N ILE A 136 -7.73 -8.38 2.73
CA ILE A 136 -6.89 -8.69 3.90
C ILE A 136 -6.42 -10.14 3.97
N CYS A 137 -6.99 -11.03 3.14
CA CYS A 137 -6.66 -12.45 3.10
C CYS A 137 -6.61 -12.98 1.66
N PRO A 138 -5.46 -13.49 1.16
CA PRO A 138 -5.35 -13.99 -0.22
C PRO A 138 -6.24 -15.17 -0.58
N ASN A 139 -6.74 -15.96 0.39
CA ASN A 139 -7.72 -17.03 0.13
C ASN A 139 -9.18 -16.58 0.32
N HIS A 140 -9.43 -15.31 0.62
CA HIS A 140 -10.73 -14.65 0.81
C HIS A 140 -11.53 -15.06 2.06
N MET A 141 -11.16 -16.13 2.77
CA MET A 141 -12.01 -16.80 3.73
C MET A 141 -11.65 -16.54 5.19
N LEU A 142 -10.46 -15.96 5.48
CA LEU A 142 -9.88 -15.94 6.84
C LEU A 142 -9.92 -17.31 7.51
N ASN A 143 -9.78 -18.37 6.71
CA ASN A 143 -9.78 -19.76 7.13
C ASN A 143 -8.62 -20.50 6.48
N ASN A 144 -8.01 -21.46 7.16
CA ASN A 144 -7.00 -22.34 6.59
C ASN A 144 -7.66 -23.65 6.14
N PRO A 145 -7.85 -23.89 4.82
CA PRO A 145 -8.57 -25.04 4.33
C PRO A 145 -7.89 -26.37 4.64
N ASN A 146 -6.59 -26.39 4.98
CA ASN A 146 -5.88 -27.61 5.35
C ASN A 146 -6.16 -28.06 6.80
N THR A 147 -6.63 -27.16 7.66
CA THR A 147 -6.92 -27.41 9.06
C THR A 147 -8.39 -27.20 9.42
N GLY A 148 -9.18 -26.62 8.52
CA GLY A 148 -10.57 -26.18 8.78
C GLY A 148 -10.69 -25.02 9.78
N GLN A 149 -9.58 -24.49 10.32
CA GLN A 149 -9.60 -23.49 11.37
C GLN A 149 -9.57 -22.07 10.83
N ASN A 150 -10.27 -21.17 11.51
CA ASN A 150 -10.22 -19.74 11.22
C ASN A 150 -8.80 -19.20 11.47
N CYS A 151 -8.35 -18.31 10.61
CA CYS A 151 -6.97 -17.87 10.56
C CYS A 151 -6.88 -16.36 10.29
N GLU A 152 -6.24 -15.62 11.18
CA GLU A 152 -6.04 -14.18 11.09
C GLU A 152 -4.57 -13.79 10.82
N LYS A 153 -3.69 -14.73 10.49
CA LYS A 153 -2.24 -14.53 10.36
C LYS A 153 -1.86 -13.55 9.24
N CYS A 154 -2.74 -13.32 8.25
CA CYS A 154 -2.50 -12.39 7.14
C CYS A 154 -2.95 -10.95 7.43
N LEU A 155 -3.69 -10.70 8.52
CA LEU A 155 -4.10 -9.35 8.93
C LEU A 155 -2.88 -8.41 9.05
N GLY A 156 -3.09 -7.12 8.79
CA GLY A 156 -1.98 -6.16 8.71
C GLY A 156 -1.12 -6.29 7.44
N GLY A 157 -1.47 -7.21 6.52
CA GLY A 157 -0.78 -7.40 5.24
C GLY A 157 0.42 -8.34 5.31
N HIS A 158 0.39 -9.34 6.21
CA HIS A 158 1.43 -10.38 6.36
C HIS A 158 1.17 -11.59 5.44
N PHE A 159 0.98 -11.37 4.15
CA PHE A 159 0.50 -12.35 3.17
C PHE A 159 1.41 -13.58 2.94
N LEU A 160 2.69 -13.55 3.37
CA LEU A 160 3.54 -14.76 3.36
C LEU A 160 2.99 -15.90 4.23
N ASN A 161 2.13 -15.59 5.19
CA ASN A 161 1.47 -16.63 5.97
C ASN A 161 0.52 -17.49 5.12
N CYS A 162 -0.05 -16.95 4.04
CA CYS A 162 -0.82 -17.70 3.06
C CYS A 162 0.04 -18.77 2.37
N VAL A 163 1.30 -18.45 2.03
CA VAL A 163 2.25 -19.40 1.43
C VAL A 163 2.63 -20.50 2.41
N ARG A 164 2.98 -20.12 3.65
CA ARG A 164 3.34 -21.08 4.72
C ARG A 164 2.20 -22.05 5.04
N GLY A 165 0.97 -21.53 5.04
CA GLY A 165 -0.23 -22.32 5.29
C GLY A 165 -0.77 -23.07 4.07
N LYS A 166 -0.19 -22.91 2.87
CA LYS A 166 -0.70 -23.43 1.60
C LYS A 166 -2.20 -23.17 1.42
N CYS A 167 -2.65 -21.95 1.79
CA CYS A 167 -4.05 -21.62 2.02
C CYS A 167 -4.93 -21.64 0.75
N ILE A 168 -4.35 -21.62 -0.46
CA ILE A 168 -5.12 -21.64 -1.71
C ILE A 168 -5.14 -23.07 -2.26
N HIS A 169 -6.24 -23.78 -2.05
CA HIS A 169 -6.50 -25.17 -2.45
C HIS A 169 -5.39 -26.15 -2.02
N GLY A 170 -4.77 -25.98 -0.87
CA GLY A 170 -3.67 -26.82 -0.39
C GLY A 170 -2.38 -26.73 -1.22
N SER A 171 -2.33 -25.89 -2.26
CA SER A 171 -1.23 -25.79 -3.22
C SER A 171 -0.24 -24.69 -2.83
N LEU A 172 1.05 -25.05 -2.72
CA LEU A 172 2.12 -24.08 -2.50
C LEU A 172 2.20 -23.05 -3.64
N LEU A 173 2.15 -23.51 -4.88
CA LEU A 173 2.25 -22.64 -6.06
C LEU A 173 1.09 -21.64 -6.16
N LYS A 174 -0.14 -22.10 -5.98
CA LYS A 174 -1.31 -21.20 -5.95
C LYS A 174 -1.22 -20.18 -4.81
N SER A 175 -0.75 -20.61 -3.65
CA SER A 175 -0.59 -19.71 -2.49
C SER A 175 0.52 -18.69 -2.68
N VAL A 176 1.61 -19.03 -3.39
CA VAL A 176 2.65 -18.08 -3.83
C VAL A 176 2.06 -17.05 -4.79
N ILE A 177 1.27 -17.48 -5.77
CA ILE A 177 0.62 -16.57 -6.74
C ILE A 177 -0.35 -15.61 -6.00
N GLY A 178 -1.21 -16.12 -5.12
CA GLY A 178 -2.15 -15.27 -4.38
C GLY A 178 -1.46 -14.30 -3.39
N ALA A 179 -0.40 -14.75 -2.71
CA ALA A 179 0.40 -13.86 -1.87
C ALA A 179 1.13 -12.79 -2.70
N SER A 180 1.65 -13.16 -3.87
CA SER A 180 2.32 -12.23 -4.79
C SER A 180 1.34 -11.19 -5.35
N GLU A 181 0.12 -11.60 -5.68
CA GLU A 181 -0.99 -10.72 -6.08
C GLU A 181 -1.30 -9.71 -4.98
N ALA A 182 -1.53 -10.17 -3.75
CA ALA A 182 -1.85 -9.32 -2.61
C ALA A 182 -0.71 -8.34 -2.27
N TYR A 183 0.54 -8.76 -2.31
CA TYR A 183 1.70 -7.88 -2.15
C TYR A 183 1.86 -6.91 -3.30
N PHE A 184 1.61 -7.34 -4.54
CA PHE A 184 1.66 -6.47 -5.71
C PHE A 184 0.65 -5.30 -5.57
N TRP A 185 -0.60 -5.59 -5.19
CA TRP A 185 -1.62 -4.54 -5.04
C TRP A 185 -1.43 -3.69 -3.79
N LYS A 186 -0.96 -4.27 -2.69
CA LYS A 186 -0.51 -3.51 -1.51
C LYS A 186 0.60 -2.52 -1.90
N TRP A 187 1.58 -2.98 -2.67
CA TRP A 187 2.68 -2.15 -3.14
C TRP A 187 2.25 -1.11 -4.18
N ARG A 188 1.37 -1.47 -5.14
CA ARG A 188 0.78 -0.52 -6.11
C ARG A 188 -0.13 0.49 -5.45
N ASN A 189 -0.52 0.26 -4.21
CA ASN A 189 -1.41 1.10 -3.43
C ASN A 189 -2.73 1.43 -4.18
N ALA A 190 -3.23 0.46 -4.98
CA ALA A 190 -4.40 0.66 -5.83
C ALA A 190 -5.66 0.98 -5.00
N TYR A 191 -5.83 0.31 -3.87
CA TYR A 191 -6.99 0.45 -2.98
C TYR A 191 -7.08 1.83 -2.27
N GLN A 192 -6.03 2.67 -2.35
CA GLN A 192 -6.10 4.07 -1.88
C GLN A 192 -7.16 4.88 -2.64
N TYR A 193 -7.51 4.48 -3.85
CA TYR A 193 -8.46 5.19 -4.73
C TYR A 193 -9.91 4.77 -4.50
N ILE A 194 -10.19 3.77 -3.69
CA ILE A 194 -11.53 3.48 -3.21
C ILE A 194 -11.93 4.59 -2.23
N ASP A 195 -13.06 5.23 -2.46
CA ASP A 195 -13.53 6.34 -1.64
C ASP A 195 -14.24 5.84 -0.38
N THR A 196 -15.06 4.78 -0.49
CA THR A 196 -15.80 4.18 0.62
C THR A 196 -15.83 2.66 0.48
N ILE A 197 -15.66 1.94 1.59
CA ILE A 197 -15.79 0.48 1.68
C ILE A 197 -17.01 0.16 2.55
N ILE A 198 -18.01 -0.47 1.96
CA ILE A 198 -19.22 -0.93 2.64
C ILE A 198 -18.96 -2.33 3.19
N CYS A 199 -19.14 -2.52 4.48
CA CYS A 199 -19.05 -3.80 5.19
C CYS A 199 -20.45 -4.28 5.56
N CYS A 200 -20.75 -5.56 5.33
CA CYS A 200 -22.07 -6.15 5.63
C CYS A 200 -22.27 -6.39 7.13
N SER A 201 -21.24 -6.27 7.97
CA SER A 201 -21.27 -6.45 9.42
C SER A 201 -20.21 -5.61 10.13
N GLU A 202 -20.40 -5.35 11.43
CA GLU A 202 -19.37 -4.73 12.28
C GLU A 202 -18.16 -5.65 12.43
N PHE A 203 -18.38 -6.97 12.48
CA PHE A 203 -17.30 -7.94 12.50
C PHE A 203 -16.38 -7.78 11.28
N MET A 204 -16.92 -7.75 10.07
CA MET A 204 -16.16 -7.54 8.85
C MET A 204 -15.41 -6.20 8.88
N LYS A 205 -16.10 -5.13 9.30
CA LYS A 205 -15.47 -3.81 9.45
C LYS A 205 -14.27 -3.87 10.39
N THR A 206 -14.42 -4.50 11.56
CA THR A 206 -13.32 -4.65 12.53
C THR A 206 -12.10 -5.38 11.92
N LYS A 207 -12.34 -6.42 11.10
CA LYS A 207 -11.24 -7.13 10.43
C LYS A 207 -10.58 -6.28 9.33
N LEU A 208 -11.34 -5.55 8.54
CA LEU A 208 -10.79 -4.65 7.52
C LEU A 208 -10.03 -3.46 8.14
N ASP A 209 -10.50 -2.93 9.26
CA ASP A 209 -9.88 -1.80 9.97
C ASP A 209 -8.49 -2.15 10.56
N THR A 210 -8.13 -3.43 10.64
CA THR A 210 -6.74 -3.84 10.97
C THR A 210 -5.72 -3.32 9.95
N ASN A 211 -6.18 -2.96 8.73
CA ASN A 211 -5.35 -2.27 7.75
C ASN A 211 -5.61 -0.75 7.81
N PRO A 212 -4.62 0.07 8.18
CA PRO A 212 -4.78 1.53 8.31
C PRO A 212 -5.27 2.25 7.04
N LEU A 213 -5.07 1.66 5.86
CA LEU A 213 -5.58 2.20 4.59
C LEU A 213 -7.11 2.13 4.54
N PHE A 214 -7.72 1.13 5.15
CA PHE A 214 -9.17 0.89 5.10
C PHE A 214 -9.92 1.51 6.28
N ALA A 215 -9.32 1.57 7.47
CA ALA A 215 -9.95 2.01 8.72
C ALA A 215 -10.68 3.38 8.66
N ARG A 216 -10.30 4.26 7.70
CA ARG A 216 -10.95 5.57 7.49
C ARG A 216 -12.02 5.56 6.39
N LYS A 217 -12.22 4.43 5.74
CA LYS A 217 -13.07 4.30 4.55
C LYS A 217 -14.20 3.30 4.75
N THR A 218 -14.09 2.45 5.78
CA THR A 218 -15.08 1.43 6.10
C THR A 218 -16.29 2.03 6.81
N ILE A 219 -17.44 1.63 6.34
CA ILE A 219 -18.73 1.89 6.97
C ILE A 219 -19.53 0.59 7.02
N VAL A 220 -20.48 0.46 7.95
CA VAL A 220 -21.37 -0.70 8.00
C VAL A 220 -22.69 -0.33 7.34
N LEU A 221 -23.10 -1.15 6.40
CA LEU A 221 -24.44 -1.16 5.83
C LEU A 221 -24.83 -2.64 5.64
N ARG A 222 -25.70 -3.13 6.54
CA ARG A 222 -26.12 -4.55 6.54
C ARG A 222 -26.94 -4.85 5.30
N ASN A 223 -26.87 -6.08 4.81
CA ASN A 223 -27.63 -6.53 3.66
C ASN A 223 -29.14 -6.27 3.84
N PHE A 224 -29.85 -6.22 2.73
CA PHE A 224 -31.29 -6.07 2.69
C PHE A 224 -31.96 -7.40 2.37
N ILE A 225 -33.24 -7.51 2.65
CA ILE A 225 -34.12 -8.60 2.21
C ILE A 225 -35.34 -8.04 1.49
N ASP A 226 -36.02 -8.90 0.75
CA ASP A 226 -37.27 -8.49 0.10
C ASP A 226 -38.33 -8.15 1.14
N HIS A 227 -39.31 -7.33 0.75
CA HIS A 227 -40.41 -7.00 1.59
C HIS A 227 -41.25 -8.27 1.86
N ILE A 228 -41.51 -8.53 3.15
CA ILE A 228 -42.28 -9.66 3.60
C ILE A 228 -43.59 -9.11 4.19
N GLU A 229 -44.72 -9.31 3.50
CA GLU A 229 -45.99 -8.73 3.87
C GLU A 229 -46.61 -9.40 5.09
N GLU A 230 -46.49 -10.73 5.23
CA GLU A 230 -47.07 -11.48 6.36
C GLU A 230 -46.05 -12.43 7.01
N LYS A 231 -45.99 -12.38 8.36
CA LYS A 231 -45.23 -13.35 9.16
C LYS A 231 -46.15 -14.49 9.53
N TYR A 232 -45.94 -15.65 8.91
CA TYR A 232 -46.75 -16.83 9.15
C TYR A 232 -46.41 -17.49 10.49
N MET A 233 -47.43 -17.89 11.27
CA MET A 233 -47.30 -18.37 12.65
C MET A 233 -47.55 -19.86 12.86
N ASN A 234 -48.09 -20.57 11.85
CA ASN A 234 -48.40 -21.97 11.99
C ASN A 234 -47.20 -22.86 11.75
N LYS A 235 -46.50 -23.22 12.83
CA LYS A 235 -45.25 -23.98 12.78
C LYS A 235 -45.52 -25.49 12.75
N LYS A 236 -44.75 -26.20 11.92
CA LYS A 236 -44.71 -27.65 11.86
C LYS A 236 -43.54 -28.20 12.69
N ASP A 237 -43.62 -29.44 13.05
CA ASP A 237 -42.58 -30.06 13.89
C ASP A 237 -41.43 -30.58 13.03
N TYR A 238 -40.58 -29.67 12.59
CA TYR A 238 -39.26 -29.95 11.99
C TYR A 238 -38.31 -28.78 12.19
N ILE A 239 -36.99 -29.12 12.13
CA ILE A 239 -35.90 -28.16 12.17
C ILE A 239 -35.37 -27.99 10.76
N LEU A 240 -35.19 -26.73 10.30
CA LEU A 240 -34.73 -26.43 8.94
C LEU A 240 -33.26 -26.07 8.91
N TYR A 241 -32.54 -26.73 8.02
CA TYR A 241 -31.26 -26.19 7.48
C TYR A 241 -31.46 -25.84 6.00
N PHE A 242 -31.04 -24.61 5.59
CA PHE A 242 -31.03 -24.24 4.18
C PHE A 242 -29.75 -23.48 3.81
N GLY A 243 -29.10 -23.92 2.75
CA GLY A 243 -27.82 -23.41 2.30
C GLY A 243 -26.95 -24.45 1.62
N ARG A 244 -25.70 -24.10 1.33
CA ARG A 244 -24.76 -25.01 0.68
C ARG A 244 -24.30 -26.11 1.63
N PHE A 245 -24.27 -27.35 1.16
CA PHE A 245 -23.78 -28.49 1.92
C PHE A 245 -22.26 -28.63 1.81
N SER A 246 -21.54 -27.87 2.64
CA SER A 246 -20.07 -27.80 2.63
C SER A 246 -19.52 -27.76 4.06
N GLU A 247 -18.24 -28.11 4.22
CA GLU A 247 -17.61 -28.22 5.54
C GLU A 247 -17.61 -26.89 6.30
N GLU A 248 -17.27 -25.79 5.63
CA GLU A 248 -17.23 -24.45 6.24
C GLU A 248 -18.60 -23.98 6.76
N LYS A 249 -19.70 -24.54 6.23
CA LYS A 249 -21.07 -24.29 6.72
C LYS A 249 -21.45 -25.15 7.92
N GLY A 250 -20.54 -25.99 8.42
CA GLY A 250 -20.74 -26.81 9.61
C GLY A 250 -21.68 -27.98 9.42
N ILE A 251 -21.93 -28.38 8.14
CA ILE A 251 -22.82 -29.51 7.83
C ILE A 251 -22.34 -30.82 8.46
N GLY A 252 -21.04 -31.08 8.46
CA GLY A 252 -20.44 -32.26 9.07
C GLY A 252 -20.78 -32.39 10.57
N THR A 253 -20.66 -31.27 11.30
CA THR A 253 -21.02 -31.17 12.72
C THR A 253 -22.54 -31.35 12.90
N LEU A 254 -23.36 -30.74 12.04
CA LEU A 254 -24.84 -30.91 12.13
C LEU A 254 -25.27 -32.34 11.83
N ILE A 255 -24.74 -33.01 10.80
CA ILE A 255 -25.02 -34.42 10.46
C ILE A 255 -24.71 -35.36 11.66
N LYS A 256 -23.57 -35.13 12.33
CA LYS A 256 -23.17 -35.89 13.51
C LYS A 256 -24.25 -35.75 14.63
N VAL A 257 -24.70 -34.52 14.86
CA VAL A 257 -25.74 -34.24 15.88
C VAL A 257 -27.07 -34.84 15.46
N CYS A 258 -27.49 -34.77 14.21
CA CYS A 258 -28.74 -35.39 13.71
C CYS A 258 -28.76 -36.89 13.96
N ARG A 259 -27.63 -37.61 13.75
CA ARG A 259 -27.53 -39.05 14.05
C ARG A 259 -27.68 -39.39 15.53
N GLU A 260 -27.31 -38.46 16.41
CA GLU A 260 -27.46 -38.62 17.87
C GLU A 260 -28.87 -38.22 18.40
N LEU A 261 -29.74 -37.70 17.53
CA LEU A 261 -31.09 -37.22 17.84
C LEU A 261 -32.12 -37.85 16.88
N PRO A 262 -32.28 -39.18 16.85
CA PRO A 262 -33.05 -39.90 15.83
C PRO A 262 -34.56 -39.53 15.82
N ASP A 263 -35.09 -39.08 16.95
CA ASP A 263 -36.55 -38.76 17.10
C ASP A 263 -36.88 -37.32 16.69
N ILE A 264 -35.88 -36.52 16.34
CA ILE A 264 -36.06 -35.13 15.92
C ILE A 264 -35.98 -35.03 14.39
N PRO A 265 -37.05 -34.58 13.70
CA PRO A 265 -37.09 -34.48 12.26
C PRO A 265 -36.37 -33.20 11.77
N PHE A 266 -35.48 -33.39 10.79
CA PHE A 266 -34.76 -32.31 10.11
C PHE A 266 -35.16 -32.26 8.63
N VAL A 267 -35.25 -31.04 8.10
CA VAL A 267 -35.41 -30.77 6.66
C VAL A 267 -34.16 -30.01 6.17
N PHE A 268 -33.49 -30.56 5.19
CA PHE A 268 -32.32 -29.96 4.58
C PHE A 268 -32.67 -29.49 3.17
N ALA A 269 -32.51 -28.18 2.90
CA ALA A 269 -32.79 -27.56 1.61
C ALA A 269 -31.50 -26.97 1.05
N GLY A 270 -30.91 -27.61 0.03
CA GLY A 270 -29.65 -27.17 -0.59
C GLY A 270 -28.96 -28.28 -1.39
N THR A 271 -27.77 -28.02 -1.84
CA THR A 271 -26.87 -28.96 -2.51
C THR A 271 -25.42 -28.66 -2.14
N GLY A 272 -24.51 -29.59 -2.39
CA GLY A 272 -23.09 -29.35 -2.17
C GLY A 272 -22.24 -30.61 -2.06
N PRO A 273 -20.93 -30.46 -1.80
CA PRO A 273 -19.98 -31.56 -1.76
C PRO A 273 -20.30 -32.65 -0.72
N LEU A 274 -20.98 -32.26 0.36
CA LEU A 274 -21.33 -33.18 1.47
C LEU A 274 -22.73 -33.83 1.31
N GLU A 275 -23.41 -33.65 0.18
CA GLU A 275 -24.75 -34.15 -0.05
C GLU A 275 -24.89 -35.67 0.18
N LYS A 276 -23.92 -36.45 -0.31
CA LYS A 276 -23.87 -37.90 -0.13
C LYS A 276 -23.78 -38.35 1.35
N GLN A 277 -23.32 -37.48 2.25
CA GLN A 277 -23.22 -37.80 3.68
C GLN A 277 -24.55 -37.69 4.42
N ILE A 278 -25.56 -37.07 3.78
CA ILE A 278 -26.91 -36.89 4.28
C ILE A 278 -27.79 -38.11 3.94
N ASP A 279 -27.44 -38.80 2.84
CA ASP A 279 -28.22 -39.93 2.35
C ASP A 279 -28.26 -41.08 3.37
N GLY A 280 -29.44 -41.67 3.56
CA GLY A 280 -29.66 -42.80 4.44
C GLY A 280 -29.75 -42.46 5.93
N ILE A 281 -29.80 -41.18 6.30
CA ILE A 281 -30.08 -40.75 7.71
C ILE A 281 -31.57 -40.61 7.89
N PRO A 282 -32.26 -41.48 8.71
CA PRO A 282 -33.70 -41.61 8.70
C PRO A 282 -34.48 -40.35 9.09
N ASN A 283 -33.91 -39.53 9.99
CA ASN A 283 -34.54 -38.31 10.49
C ASN A 283 -34.18 -37.05 9.71
N ILE A 284 -33.45 -37.17 8.58
CA ILE A 284 -33.13 -36.05 7.68
C ILE A 284 -33.88 -36.23 6.36
N LYS A 285 -34.73 -35.25 6.04
CA LYS A 285 -35.37 -35.14 4.73
C LYS A 285 -34.62 -34.16 3.88
N ASN A 286 -33.81 -34.64 2.91
CA ASN A 286 -33.20 -33.79 1.89
C ASN A 286 -34.21 -33.42 0.81
N VAL A 287 -34.50 -32.15 0.61
CA VAL A 287 -35.46 -31.64 -0.40
C VAL A 287 -34.77 -31.02 -1.60
N GLY A 288 -33.42 -31.12 -1.66
CA GLY A 288 -32.60 -30.53 -2.72
C GLY A 288 -32.61 -29.00 -2.67
N PHE A 289 -32.08 -28.40 -3.75
CA PHE A 289 -32.07 -26.94 -3.86
C PHE A 289 -33.45 -26.35 -4.03
N GLN A 290 -33.88 -25.45 -3.15
CA GLN A 290 -35.16 -24.77 -3.19
C GLN A 290 -35.00 -23.27 -3.40
N LYS A 291 -35.96 -22.59 -4.03
CA LYS A 291 -36.01 -21.14 -4.26
C LYS A 291 -37.47 -20.63 -4.30
N GLY A 292 -37.59 -19.31 -4.17
CA GLY A 292 -38.91 -18.63 -4.23
C GLY A 292 -39.91 -19.20 -3.21
N GLU A 293 -41.17 -19.29 -3.58
CA GLU A 293 -42.27 -19.68 -2.71
C GLU A 293 -42.05 -21.02 -2.01
N ALA A 294 -41.44 -22.01 -2.66
CA ALA A 294 -41.14 -23.30 -2.06
C ALA A 294 -40.15 -23.18 -0.88
N LEU A 295 -39.09 -22.39 -1.01
CA LEU A 295 -38.18 -22.14 0.10
C LEU A 295 -38.84 -21.30 1.20
N GLU A 296 -39.57 -20.26 0.84
CA GLU A 296 -40.28 -19.41 1.78
C GLU A 296 -41.24 -20.22 2.66
N ARG A 297 -42.01 -21.13 2.06
CA ARG A 297 -42.93 -22.03 2.80
C ARG A 297 -42.15 -22.91 3.79
N LEU A 298 -41.02 -23.48 3.38
CA LEU A 298 -40.19 -24.28 4.29
C LEU A 298 -39.64 -23.44 5.47
N ILE A 299 -39.25 -22.20 5.23
CA ILE A 299 -38.79 -21.32 6.30
C ILE A 299 -39.96 -20.95 7.23
N ARG A 300 -41.11 -20.54 6.70
CA ARG A 300 -42.26 -20.11 7.48
C ARG A 300 -42.82 -21.23 8.36
N GLU A 301 -42.86 -22.46 7.86
CA GLU A 301 -43.42 -23.62 8.56
C GLU A 301 -42.44 -24.28 9.56
N ALA A 302 -41.13 -24.02 9.45
CA ALA A 302 -40.13 -24.61 10.34
C ALA A 302 -40.31 -24.13 11.79
N ARG A 303 -40.14 -25.04 12.75
CA ARG A 303 -40.19 -24.72 14.17
C ARG A 303 -39.08 -23.75 14.55
N PHE A 304 -37.87 -23.99 14.07
CA PHE A 304 -36.73 -23.09 14.03
C PHE A 304 -35.74 -23.52 12.93
N SER A 305 -34.84 -22.65 12.57
CA SER A 305 -33.76 -22.97 11.64
C SER A 305 -32.40 -23.06 12.34
N ILE A 306 -31.49 -23.84 11.77
CA ILE A 306 -30.10 -23.98 12.28
C ILE A 306 -29.12 -23.38 11.28
N TYR A 307 -28.14 -22.63 11.81
CA TYR A 307 -27.05 -22.06 11.02
C TYR A 307 -25.69 -22.36 11.69
N PRO A 308 -25.12 -23.57 11.48
CA PRO A 308 -24.00 -24.11 12.26
C PRO A 308 -22.62 -23.75 11.71
N SER A 309 -22.46 -22.59 11.06
CA SER A 309 -21.26 -22.18 10.34
C SER A 309 -19.98 -22.30 11.20
N GLU A 310 -18.90 -22.78 10.59
CA GLU A 310 -17.59 -22.94 11.24
C GLU A 310 -16.56 -21.93 10.72
N TRP A 311 -16.95 -21.05 9.83
CA TRP A 311 -16.14 -19.96 9.32
C TRP A 311 -16.73 -18.57 9.62
N TYR A 312 -15.92 -17.52 9.40
CA TYR A 312 -16.37 -16.14 9.61
C TYR A 312 -17.38 -15.70 8.55
N GLU A 313 -18.66 -15.82 8.87
CA GLU A 313 -19.74 -15.28 8.04
C GLU A 313 -19.79 -13.75 8.12
N ASN A 314 -20.17 -13.10 7.02
CA ASN A 314 -20.23 -11.64 6.96
C ASN A 314 -21.64 -11.08 7.27
N GLY A 315 -22.65 -11.59 6.59
CA GLY A 315 -24.04 -11.17 6.76
C GLY A 315 -24.92 -12.15 5.98
N PRO A 316 -25.15 -13.36 6.55
CA PRO A 316 -25.84 -14.43 5.84
C PRO A 316 -27.32 -14.11 5.63
N PHE A 317 -27.75 -14.08 4.37
CA PHE A 317 -29.15 -13.87 3.97
C PHE A 317 -30.08 -14.88 4.61
N SER A 318 -29.68 -16.14 4.71
CA SER A 318 -30.51 -17.21 5.27
C SER A 318 -30.93 -16.95 6.73
N ILE A 319 -30.06 -16.35 7.55
CA ILE A 319 -30.48 -15.94 8.91
C ILE A 319 -31.50 -14.81 8.85
N MET A 320 -31.24 -13.81 8.00
CA MET A 320 -32.12 -12.65 7.84
C MET A 320 -33.50 -13.10 7.32
N GLU A 321 -33.55 -13.98 6.32
CA GLU A 321 -34.76 -14.55 5.77
C GLU A 321 -35.54 -15.35 6.84
N SER A 322 -34.86 -16.21 7.60
CA SER A 322 -35.49 -16.99 8.66
C SER A 322 -36.16 -16.07 9.68
N LEU A 323 -35.45 -15.12 10.23
CA LEU A 323 -35.96 -14.18 11.23
C LEU A 323 -37.10 -13.31 10.67
N ALA A 324 -36.99 -12.87 9.44
CA ALA A 324 -38.00 -12.03 8.78
C ALA A 324 -39.31 -12.80 8.55
N TYR A 325 -39.24 -14.09 8.24
CA TYR A 325 -40.41 -14.96 8.14
C TYR A 325 -40.95 -15.42 9.50
N GLY A 326 -40.42 -14.90 10.60
CA GLY A 326 -40.89 -15.23 11.95
C GLY A 326 -40.42 -16.61 12.43
N THR A 327 -39.28 -17.10 11.89
CA THR A 327 -38.66 -18.37 12.27
C THR A 327 -37.37 -18.10 13.04
N PRO A 328 -37.34 -18.52 14.36
CA PRO A 328 -36.15 -18.28 15.19
C PRO A 328 -34.94 -19.08 14.69
N VAL A 329 -33.74 -18.62 15.02
CA VAL A 329 -32.50 -19.22 14.52
C VAL A 329 -31.63 -19.71 15.66
N LEU A 330 -31.18 -20.97 15.59
CA LEU A 330 -30.07 -21.47 16.37
C LEU A 330 -28.80 -21.28 15.55
N GLY A 331 -27.99 -20.27 15.88
CA GLY A 331 -26.79 -19.86 15.12
C GLY A 331 -25.47 -20.13 15.83
N ALA A 332 -24.43 -20.39 15.08
CA ALA A 332 -23.09 -20.45 15.63
C ALA A 332 -22.60 -19.05 16.06
N ASP A 333 -21.99 -18.95 17.25
CA ASP A 333 -21.38 -17.72 17.75
C ASP A 333 -20.04 -17.47 17.02
N ILE A 334 -20.14 -16.94 15.78
CA ILE A 334 -18.98 -16.71 14.93
C ILE A 334 -19.27 -15.65 13.86
N GLY A 335 -18.26 -14.84 13.55
CA GLY A 335 -18.33 -13.85 12.47
C GLY A 335 -19.42 -12.79 12.72
N GLY A 336 -20.20 -12.47 11.68
CA GLY A 336 -21.33 -11.54 11.76
C GLY A 336 -22.65 -12.20 12.21
N ILE A 337 -22.67 -13.50 12.52
CA ILE A 337 -23.89 -14.20 12.94
C ILE A 337 -24.49 -13.62 14.23
N PRO A 338 -23.70 -13.37 15.31
CA PRO A 338 -24.23 -12.79 16.55
C PRO A 338 -24.83 -11.40 16.39
N GLU A 339 -24.52 -10.69 15.29
CA GLU A 339 -25.12 -9.37 15.04
C GLU A 339 -26.56 -9.43 14.54
N LEU A 340 -26.99 -10.59 14.05
CA LEU A 340 -28.31 -10.81 13.48
C LEU A 340 -29.30 -11.48 14.47
N ILE A 341 -28.79 -12.31 15.38
CA ILE A 341 -29.58 -13.08 16.34
C ILE A 341 -29.55 -12.39 17.70
N GLN A 342 -30.71 -12.04 18.25
CA GLN A 342 -30.83 -11.59 19.63
C GLN A 342 -30.90 -12.84 20.53
N ASP A 343 -29.75 -13.22 21.11
CA ASP A 343 -29.63 -14.43 21.93
C ASP A 343 -30.63 -14.45 23.08
N GLY A 344 -31.36 -15.56 23.24
CA GLY A 344 -32.45 -15.71 24.19
C GLY A 344 -33.75 -14.95 23.89
N ARG A 345 -33.84 -14.25 22.73
CA ARG A 345 -35.04 -13.48 22.33
C ARG A 345 -35.57 -13.89 20.95
N THR A 346 -34.74 -14.00 19.95
CA THR A 346 -35.15 -14.36 18.58
C THR A 346 -34.49 -15.64 18.09
N GLY A 347 -33.77 -16.29 18.99
CA GLY A 347 -33.06 -17.53 18.77
C GLY A 347 -32.00 -17.73 19.85
N GLU A 348 -31.11 -18.68 19.64
CA GLU A 348 -29.98 -18.93 20.54
C GLU A 348 -28.67 -19.02 19.77
N LEU A 349 -27.58 -18.70 20.47
CA LEU A 349 -26.21 -18.88 19.99
C LEU A 349 -25.56 -20.08 20.65
N PHE A 350 -24.71 -20.79 19.92
CA PHE A 350 -23.86 -21.85 20.43
C PHE A 350 -22.44 -21.72 19.93
N LYS A 351 -21.46 -22.24 20.66
CA LYS A 351 -20.05 -22.16 20.27
C LYS A 351 -19.80 -22.93 18.97
N SER A 352 -19.28 -22.23 17.95
CA SER A 352 -18.99 -22.81 16.62
C SER A 352 -18.15 -24.08 16.73
N ALA A 353 -18.39 -25.06 15.87
CA ALA A 353 -17.74 -26.38 15.82
C ALA A 353 -17.89 -27.23 17.11
N ASN A 354 -18.85 -26.89 17.99
CA ASN A 354 -19.10 -27.63 19.23
C ASN A 354 -20.37 -28.48 19.10
N ALA A 355 -20.23 -29.72 18.63
CA ALA A 355 -21.35 -30.65 18.46
C ALA A 355 -22.14 -30.96 19.77
N SER A 356 -21.44 -31.03 20.91
CA SER A 356 -22.10 -31.30 22.20
C SER A 356 -23.01 -30.14 22.63
N GLU A 357 -22.54 -28.91 22.46
CA GLU A 357 -23.37 -27.74 22.78
C GLU A 357 -24.50 -27.56 21.79
N LEU A 358 -24.24 -27.74 20.47
CA LEU A 358 -25.29 -27.74 19.45
C LEU A 358 -26.40 -28.76 19.78
N LYS A 359 -26.04 -29.99 20.13
CA LYS A 359 -26.98 -31.03 20.55
C LYS A 359 -27.84 -30.57 21.71
N LYS A 360 -27.22 -30.06 22.79
CA LYS A 360 -27.95 -29.58 23.98
C LYS A 360 -28.94 -28.46 23.67
N ARG A 361 -28.53 -27.49 22.79
CA ARG A 361 -29.37 -26.37 22.37
C ARG A 361 -30.56 -26.86 21.52
N ILE A 362 -30.32 -27.80 20.60
CA ILE A 362 -31.37 -28.42 19.80
C ILE A 362 -32.37 -29.09 20.69
N GLN A 363 -31.96 -29.93 21.63
CA GLN A 363 -32.85 -30.64 22.58
C GLN A 363 -33.66 -29.64 23.39
N LYS A 364 -33.02 -28.63 23.99
CA LYS A 364 -33.70 -27.58 24.76
C LYS A 364 -34.81 -26.89 23.98
N LEU A 365 -34.50 -26.46 22.73
CA LEU A 365 -35.48 -25.76 21.88
C LEU A 365 -36.56 -26.70 21.36
N TRP A 366 -36.21 -27.97 21.12
CA TRP A 366 -37.19 -28.98 20.67
C TRP A 366 -38.19 -29.41 21.76
N GLU A 367 -37.71 -29.61 22.96
CA GLU A 367 -38.51 -29.98 24.12
C GLU A 367 -39.39 -28.83 24.65
N ASN A 368 -38.95 -27.59 24.48
CA ASN A 368 -39.65 -26.40 24.96
C ASN A 368 -40.35 -25.64 23.83
N LYS A 369 -41.53 -26.11 23.44
CA LYS A 369 -42.34 -25.48 22.38
C LYS A 369 -42.74 -24.05 22.73
N THR A 370 -43.12 -23.79 23.99
CA THR A 370 -43.51 -22.47 24.48
C THR A 370 -42.38 -21.42 24.28
N LEU A 371 -41.14 -21.85 24.52
CA LEU A 371 -39.97 -20.99 24.32
C LEU A 371 -39.76 -20.64 22.82
N THR A 372 -39.87 -21.65 21.93
CA THR A 372 -39.75 -21.42 20.49
C THR A 372 -40.88 -20.58 19.94
N ASP A 373 -42.10 -20.78 20.42
CA ASP A 373 -43.28 -19.96 20.04
C ASP A 373 -43.09 -18.50 20.50
N GLN A 374 -42.54 -18.28 21.71
CA GLN A 374 -42.18 -16.93 22.17
C GLN A 374 -41.13 -16.30 21.29
N TYR A 375 -40.08 -17.04 20.86
CA TYR A 375 -39.07 -16.53 19.93
C TYR A 375 -39.70 -16.20 18.57
N CYS A 376 -40.66 -16.99 18.06
CA CYS A 376 -41.39 -16.66 16.84
C CYS A 376 -42.13 -15.32 16.94
N VAL A 377 -42.79 -15.07 18.10
CA VAL A 377 -43.44 -13.78 18.35
C VAL A 377 -42.43 -12.63 18.35
N ASN A 378 -41.31 -12.81 19.04
CA ASN A 378 -40.28 -11.78 19.11
C ASN A 378 -39.61 -11.46 17.76
N CYS A 379 -39.57 -12.43 16.83
CA CYS A 379 -39.06 -12.21 15.48
C CYS A 379 -39.89 -11.19 14.68
N LYS A 380 -41.16 -10.92 15.09
CA LYS A 380 -42.00 -9.88 14.46
C LYS A 380 -41.39 -8.47 14.64
N ASP A 381 -40.67 -8.24 15.73
CA ASP A 381 -40.09 -6.96 16.06
C ASP A 381 -38.75 -6.69 15.31
N ILE A 382 -38.23 -7.69 14.61
CA ILE A 382 -37.00 -7.53 13.83
C ILE A 382 -37.35 -6.89 12.48
N HIS A 383 -36.70 -5.77 12.21
CA HIS A 383 -36.82 -5.05 10.95
C HIS A 383 -35.45 -5.04 10.24
N PHE A 384 -35.39 -5.64 9.07
CA PHE A 384 -34.29 -5.52 8.15
C PHE A 384 -34.60 -4.45 7.11
N ASP A 385 -33.52 -3.87 6.53
CA ASP A 385 -33.69 -2.99 5.39
C ASP A 385 -34.32 -3.75 4.22
N THR A 386 -35.27 -3.12 3.54
CA THR A 386 -35.72 -3.54 2.21
C THR A 386 -34.77 -3.03 1.16
N VAL A 387 -34.88 -3.50 -0.08
CA VAL A 387 -34.06 -2.93 -1.17
C VAL A 387 -34.27 -1.42 -1.29
N ALA A 388 -35.48 -0.93 -1.05
CA ALA A 388 -35.82 0.49 -1.09
C ALA A 388 -35.06 1.31 -0.02
N THR A 389 -35.18 0.91 1.26
CA THR A 389 -34.51 1.62 2.36
C THR A 389 -32.98 1.49 2.29
N TYR A 390 -32.49 0.34 1.83
CA TYR A 390 -31.06 0.15 1.58
C TYR A 390 -30.54 1.09 0.48
N CYS A 391 -31.26 1.19 -0.66
CA CYS A 391 -30.89 2.09 -1.75
C CYS A 391 -30.91 3.55 -1.31
N GLN A 392 -31.87 3.98 -0.50
CA GLN A 392 -31.87 5.34 0.05
C GLN A 392 -30.59 5.65 0.84
N LYS A 393 -30.16 4.74 1.72
CA LYS A 393 -28.91 4.85 2.48
C LYS A 393 -27.68 4.83 1.55
N LEU A 394 -27.71 3.97 0.52
CA LEU A 394 -26.64 3.86 -0.45
C LEU A 394 -26.51 5.12 -1.31
N LEU A 395 -27.64 5.72 -1.75
CA LEU A 395 -27.64 6.99 -2.49
C LEU A 395 -27.09 8.14 -1.66
N GLN A 396 -27.32 8.16 -0.35
CA GLN A 396 -26.67 9.10 0.56
C GLN A 396 -25.15 8.90 0.57
N ILE A 397 -24.66 7.64 0.61
CA ILE A 397 -23.23 7.32 0.53
C ILE A 397 -22.65 7.76 -0.83
N TYR A 398 -23.37 7.57 -1.94
CA TYR A 398 -22.98 8.00 -3.26
C TYR A 398 -22.87 9.53 -3.38
N SER A 399 -23.74 10.26 -2.70
CA SER A 399 -23.83 11.73 -2.74
C SER A 399 -22.88 12.44 -1.76
N GLN A 400 -22.32 11.74 -0.75
CA GLN A 400 -21.44 12.34 0.25
C GLN A 400 -20.14 12.85 -0.40
N ASN A 401 -20.01 14.19 -0.52
CA ASN A 401 -18.75 14.81 -0.90
C ASN A 401 -17.71 14.60 0.20
N GLN A 402 -16.42 14.50 -0.16
CA GLN A 402 -15.30 14.36 0.80
C GLN A 402 -15.25 15.43 1.90
N VAL A 403 -16.02 16.51 1.78
CA VAL A 403 -16.13 17.60 2.76
C VAL A 403 -16.94 17.18 3.99
N ASP A 404 -17.93 16.30 3.83
CA ASP A 404 -18.81 15.90 4.95
C ASP A 404 -18.19 14.83 5.86
N SER A 405 -17.27 14.02 5.36
CA SER A 405 -16.50 13.09 6.21
C SER A 405 -15.61 13.82 7.24
N LYS A 406 -15.19 15.05 6.94
CA LYS A 406 -14.50 15.93 7.91
C LYS A 406 -15.46 16.58 8.92
N LYS A 407 -16.71 16.89 8.53
CA LYS A 407 -17.73 17.46 9.42
C LYS A 407 -18.36 16.44 10.36
N LEU A 408 -18.53 15.17 9.94
CA LEU A 408 -18.99 14.09 10.84
C LEU A 408 -17.91 13.71 11.87
N ALA A 409 -16.64 13.75 11.49
CA ALA A 409 -15.54 13.58 12.44
C ALA A 409 -15.46 14.73 13.45
N ALA A 410 -15.80 15.96 13.05
CA ALA A 410 -15.79 17.13 13.92
C ALA A 410 -17.00 17.23 14.85
N LYS A 411 -18.16 16.59 14.53
CA LYS A 411 -19.36 16.59 15.38
C LYS A 411 -19.34 15.52 16.49
N LYS A 412 -18.50 14.48 16.38
CA LYS A 412 -18.32 13.45 17.42
C LYS A 412 -17.25 13.78 18.48
N THR A 413 -16.64 14.96 18.42
CA THR A 413 -15.60 15.39 19.38
C THR A 413 -16.12 16.37 20.46
N LYS A 414 -17.37 16.20 20.93
CA LYS A 414 -17.89 16.92 22.10
C LYS A 414 -18.53 16.01 23.15
N GLU A 415 -17.97 14.80 23.35
CA GLU A 415 -18.15 14.06 24.59
C GLU A 415 -16.80 13.41 24.93
N GLU A 416 -16.33 13.74 26.13
CA GLU A 416 -15.04 13.32 26.65
C GLU A 416 -15.01 11.84 26.95
N SER A 417 -13.95 11.18 26.50
CA SER A 417 -13.33 10.04 27.18
C SER A 417 -11.96 9.67 26.58
N PRO A 418 -11.12 8.91 27.27
CA PRO A 418 -9.70 9.20 27.45
C PRO A 418 -8.82 8.85 26.25
N ILE A 419 -7.74 9.60 26.14
CA ILE A 419 -6.66 9.59 25.17
C ILE A 419 -6.15 8.16 24.88
N THR A 420 -6.60 7.56 23.78
CA THR A 420 -5.92 6.44 23.14
C THR A 420 -4.91 7.00 22.14
N THR A 421 -3.66 6.76 22.38
CA THR A 421 -2.51 7.23 21.61
C THR A 421 -2.66 6.92 20.10
N ARG A 422 -2.97 7.94 19.28
CA ARG A 422 -2.82 7.88 17.82
C ARG A 422 -1.37 7.52 17.51
N LYS A 423 -1.11 6.40 16.84
CA LYS A 423 0.20 6.10 16.24
C LYS A 423 0.52 7.22 15.24
N ILE A 424 1.35 8.17 15.65
CA ILE A 424 1.86 9.24 14.79
C ILE A 424 2.66 8.60 13.66
N LYS A 425 2.36 8.96 12.41
CA LYS A 425 3.11 8.47 11.24
C LYS A 425 4.57 8.87 11.37
N LYS A 426 5.49 7.88 11.45
CA LYS A 426 6.93 8.15 11.48
C LYS A 426 7.39 8.77 10.16
N LEU A 427 8.32 9.70 10.22
CA LEU A 427 8.88 10.41 9.08
C LEU A 427 10.38 10.11 8.91
N ASN A 428 10.98 10.58 7.83
CA ASN A 428 12.43 10.61 7.66
C ASN A 428 12.91 12.06 7.93
N GLY A 429 13.78 12.24 8.91
CA GLY A 429 14.29 13.55 9.29
C GLY A 429 15.76 13.75 8.91
N THR A 430 16.09 14.95 8.45
CA THR A 430 17.49 15.41 8.40
C THR A 430 17.60 16.60 9.33
N VAL A 431 18.43 16.46 10.36
CA VAL A 431 18.68 17.48 11.39
C VAL A 431 20.04 18.11 11.16
N ILE A 432 20.04 19.35 10.71
CA ILE A 432 21.24 20.16 10.54
C ILE A 432 21.49 20.87 11.86
N VAL A 433 22.41 20.35 12.66
CA VAL A 433 22.57 20.83 14.05
C VAL A 433 23.39 22.10 14.16
N THR A 434 24.23 22.42 13.17
CA THR A 434 25.08 23.60 13.14
C THR A 434 25.50 23.94 11.70
N TYR A 435 25.76 25.21 11.42
CA TYR A 435 26.41 25.64 10.18
C TYR A 435 27.91 25.90 10.36
N ARG A 436 28.45 25.79 11.58
CA ARG A 436 29.89 25.90 11.84
C ARG A 436 30.65 24.67 11.28
N CYS A 437 31.80 24.89 10.64
CA CYS A 437 32.64 23.84 10.07
C CYS A 437 34.10 24.18 10.17
N ASN A 438 34.95 23.19 10.50
CA ASN A 438 36.37 23.30 10.51
C ASN A 438 37.04 22.98 9.14
N ALA A 439 36.24 22.45 8.18
CA ALA A 439 36.74 22.15 6.82
C ALA A 439 36.44 23.32 5.86
N ARG A 440 37.31 23.47 4.83
CA ARG A 440 37.18 24.49 3.77
C ARG A 440 37.05 23.81 2.41
N CYS A 441 36.01 22.93 2.29
CA CYS A 441 35.86 22.13 1.07
C CYS A 441 35.67 22.98 -0.17
N SER A 442 36.31 22.60 -1.27
CA SER A 442 36.22 23.32 -2.55
C SER A 442 34.84 23.36 -3.18
N MET A 443 33.92 22.44 -2.75
CA MET A 443 32.55 22.31 -3.25
C MET A 443 31.51 22.92 -2.30
N CYS A 444 31.90 23.47 -1.15
CA CYS A 444 31.00 23.94 -0.11
C CYS A 444 31.57 25.23 0.53
N ASN A 445 30.78 26.29 0.52
CA ASN A 445 31.13 27.57 1.12
C ASN A 445 30.48 27.78 2.50
N ARG A 446 29.97 26.74 3.13
CA ARG A 446 29.25 26.83 4.42
C ARG A 446 30.13 27.43 5.54
N TYR A 447 31.42 27.17 5.51
CA TYR A 447 32.38 27.72 6.48
C TYR A 447 32.47 29.27 6.43
N LYS A 448 32.04 29.90 5.31
CA LYS A 448 31.97 31.37 5.16
C LYS A 448 30.71 31.99 5.79
N ALA A 449 29.69 31.17 6.06
CA ALA A 449 28.42 31.60 6.65
C ALA A 449 28.05 30.68 7.83
N PRO A 450 28.84 30.68 8.91
CA PRO A 450 28.57 29.85 10.09
C PRO A 450 27.34 30.37 10.86
N SER A 451 26.66 29.48 11.60
CA SER A 451 25.70 29.87 12.63
C SER A 451 26.42 30.35 13.89
N LYS A 452 25.76 31.18 14.69
CA LYS A 452 26.22 31.51 16.04
C LYS A 452 25.74 30.42 17.01
N PRO A 453 26.57 29.99 17.98
CA PRO A 453 26.23 28.95 18.94
C PRO A 453 24.89 29.18 19.67
N GLU A 454 24.63 30.41 20.07
CA GLU A 454 23.44 30.86 20.80
C GLU A 454 22.15 30.86 19.94
N GLU A 455 22.28 30.88 18.62
CA GLU A 455 21.14 30.85 17.71
C GLU A 455 20.79 29.42 17.26
N GLU A 456 21.63 28.41 17.59
CA GLU A 456 21.44 27.05 17.15
C GLU A 456 20.34 26.34 17.94
N ILE A 457 19.59 25.45 17.26
CA ILE A 457 18.54 24.63 17.88
C ILE A 457 19.04 23.95 19.16
N THR A 458 18.16 23.95 20.16
CA THR A 458 18.43 23.38 21.48
C THR A 458 17.86 21.97 21.60
N VAL A 459 18.17 21.28 22.69
CA VAL A 459 17.56 20.00 23.05
C VAL A 459 16.04 20.12 23.14
N GLU A 460 15.50 21.29 23.60
CA GLU A 460 14.05 21.54 23.65
C GLU A 460 13.43 21.60 22.26
N THR A 461 14.08 22.20 21.28
CA THR A 461 13.63 22.19 19.87
C THR A 461 13.59 20.75 19.34
N ILE A 462 14.60 19.93 19.66
CA ILE A 462 14.67 18.51 19.27
C ILE A 462 13.52 17.70 19.90
N ARG A 463 13.11 18.01 21.13
CA ARG A 463 11.96 17.33 21.78
C ARG A 463 10.64 17.55 21.06
N LYS A 464 10.48 18.62 20.30
CA LYS A 464 9.27 18.89 19.51
C LYS A 464 9.19 18.05 18.23
N LEU A 465 10.28 17.44 17.73
CA LEU A 465 10.31 16.63 16.53
C LEU A 465 9.42 15.39 16.64
N PRO A 466 8.80 14.93 15.53
CA PRO A 466 7.94 13.76 15.50
C PRO A 466 8.73 12.44 15.63
N PRO A 467 8.07 11.29 15.83
CA PRO A 467 8.70 9.99 15.67
C PRO A 467 9.23 9.77 14.24
N MET A 468 10.40 9.15 14.10
CA MET A 468 11.09 8.99 12.82
C MET A 468 11.49 7.54 12.56
N TYR A 469 11.40 7.11 11.30
CA TYR A 469 12.02 5.86 10.83
C TYR A 469 13.53 6.00 10.69
N PHE A 470 13.95 7.16 10.23
CA PHE A 470 15.35 7.45 9.94
C PHE A 470 15.66 8.91 10.25
N THR A 471 16.76 9.13 10.94
CA THR A 471 17.29 10.47 11.20
C THR A 471 18.72 10.57 10.71
N ASN A 472 18.99 11.52 9.80
CA ASN A 472 20.35 11.90 9.45
C ASN A 472 20.73 13.17 10.22
N ILE A 473 21.74 13.09 11.08
CA ILE A 473 22.33 14.25 11.74
C ILE A 473 23.47 14.74 10.88
N THR A 474 23.43 16.01 10.54
CA THR A 474 24.44 16.66 9.70
C THR A 474 24.62 18.12 10.11
N GLY A 475 25.42 18.86 9.37
CA GLY A 475 25.65 20.26 9.61
C GLY A 475 26.76 20.81 8.75
N GLY A 476 27.45 21.83 9.21
CA GLY A 476 28.82 22.06 8.82
C GLY A 476 29.67 20.89 9.27
N GLU A 477 29.97 20.86 10.56
CA GLU A 477 30.53 19.66 11.24
C GLU A 477 29.84 19.46 12.59
N PRO A 478 29.03 18.40 12.73
CA PRO A 478 28.25 18.18 13.95
C PRO A 478 29.10 18.10 15.21
N PHE A 479 30.27 17.49 15.14
CA PHE A 479 31.15 17.29 16.29
C PHE A 479 31.87 18.55 16.79
N ILE A 480 31.61 19.71 16.20
CA ILE A 480 31.99 21.02 16.78
C ILE A 480 31.11 21.36 17.98
N ARG A 481 29.85 20.90 17.99
CA ARG A 481 28.92 21.12 19.10
C ARG A 481 29.35 20.33 20.34
N THR A 482 29.32 20.99 21.48
CA THR A 482 29.65 20.35 22.77
C THR A 482 28.48 19.56 23.34
N ASP A 483 27.23 19.94 22.99
CA ASP A 483 25.97 19.32 23.42
C ASP A 483 25.40 18.30 22.40
N LEU A 484 26.20 17.89 21.40
CA LEU A 484 25.75 16.92 20.40
C LEU A 484 25.26 15.61 21.02
N LYS A 485 25.85 15.22 22.14
CA LYS A 485 25.54 13.98 22.86
C LYS A 485 24.11 14.00 23.44
N GLU A 486 23.71 15.14 24.00
CA GLU A 486 22.37 15.39 24.51
C GLU A 486 21.33 15.41 23.38
N ILE A 487 21.65 16.03 22.25
CA ILE A 487 20.84 16.04 21.04
C ILE A 487 20.63 14.61 20.53
N VAL A 488 21.68 13.81 20.42
CA VAL A 488 21.60 12.41 19.99
C VAL A 488 20.73 11.60 20.94
N ARG A 489 20.86 11.80 22.27
CA ARG A 489 20.07 11.09 23.28
C ARG A 489 18.57 11.35 23.13
N GLU A 490 18.16 12.60 22.82
CA GLU A 490 16.76 12.91 22.57
C GLU A 490 16.26 12.35 21.23
N LEU A 491 17.06 12.39 20.18
CA LEU A 491 16.74 11.77 18.90
C LEU A 491 16.66 10.25 18.96
N TYR A 492 17.47 9.61 19.81
CA TYR A 492 17.47 8.16 20.02
C TYR A 492 16.14 7.62 20.56
N LYS A 493 15.43 8.43 21.38
CA LYS A 493 14.10 8.09 21.92
C LYS A 493 13.00 8.02 20.87
N LYS A 494 13.19 8.66 19.70
CA LYS A 494 12.14 8.85 18.69
C LYS A 494 12.53 8.38 17.27
N SER A 495 13.73 7.87 17.07
CA SER A 495 14.24 7.43 15.77
C SER A 495 14.58 5.95 15.79
N ASP A 496 14.05 5.17 14.83
CA ASP A 496 14.37 3.76 14.70
C ASP A 496 15.83 3.54 14.23
N ARG A 497 16.39 4.51 13.51
CA ARG A 497 17.77 4.51 13.05
C ARG A 497 18.31 5.94 12.93
N ILE A 498 19.50 6.15 13.49
CA ILE A 498 20.23 7.43 13.40
C ILE A 498 21.52 7.21 12.63
N VAL A 499 21.85 8.13 11.72
CA VAL A 499 23.14 8.19 11.05
C VAL A 499 23.71 9.59 11.20
N ILE A 500 24.98 9.72 11.56
CA ILE A 500 25.67 11.01 11.64
C ILE A 500 26.65 11.12 10.49
N SER A 501 26.52 12.20 9.72
CA SER A 501 27.47 12.58 8.64
C SER A 501 28.50 13.55 9.19
N THR A 502 29.78 13.19 9.14
CA THR A 502 30.90 13.97 9.72
C THR A 502 32.12 13.96 8.80
N ASN A 503 32.98 14.92 8.93
CA ASN A 503 34.30 14.92 8.25
C ASN A 503 35.32 14.01 8.94
N GLY A 504 34.99 13.45 10.12
CA GLY A 504 35.83 12.49 10.85
C GLY A 504 37.04 13.09 11.56
N PHE A 505 37.17 14.42 11.61
CA PHE A 505 38.32 15.08 12.22
C PHE A 505 38.39 14.94 13.73
N PHE A 506 37.29 14.93 14.42
CA PHE A 506 37.14 14.88 15.88
C PHE A 506 37.06 13.43 16.40
N THR A 507 38.10 12.61 16.13
CA THR A 507 38.14 11.17 16.41
C THR A 507 37.67 10.82 17.81
N ASP A 508 38.22 11.48 18.83
CA ASP A 508 37.92 11.12 20.23
C ASP A 508 36.48 11.43 20.63
N ARG A 509 35.91 12.57 20.19
CA ARG A 509 34.48 12.90 20.39
C ARG A 509 33.56 11.93 19.66
N ILE A 510 33.93 11.46 18.47
CA ILE A 510 33.18 10.46 17.72
C ILE A 510 33.18 9.12 18.47
N ILE A 511 34.35 8.69 18.93
CA ILE A 511 34.49 7.45 19.70
C ILE A 511 33.70 7.49 21.01
N ASP A 512 33.78 8.61 21.75
CA ASP A 512 33.05 8.79 23.00
C ASP A 512 31.52 8.73 22.81
N LEU A 513 31.00 9.40 21.76
CA LEU A 513 29.58 9.30 21.40
C LEU A 513 29.19 7.85 21.07
N CYS A 514 30.01 7.16 20.28
CA CYS A 514 29.71 5.79 19.84
C CYS A 514 29.83 4.73 20.94
N ARG A 515 30.53 5.01 22.03
CA ARG A 515 30.52 4.14 23.22
C ARG A 515 29.15 4.18 23.91
N GLU A 516 28.50 5.33 23.97
CA GLU A 516 27.16 5.46 24.56
C GLU A 516 26.05 4.96 23.62
N PHE A 517 26.22 5.16 22.30
CA PHE A 517 25.23 4.81 21.30
C PHE A 517 25.82 3.88 20.23
N PRO A 518 26.07 2.59 20.50
CA PRO A 518 26.80 1.69 19.59
C PRO A 518 25.99 1.30 18.34
N GLU A 519 24.70 1.54 18.32
CA GLU A 519 23.81 1.18 17.19
C GLU A 519 23.66 2.29 16.16
N ILE A 520 24.14 3.52 16.44
CA ILE A 520 24.08 4.61 15.47
C ILE A 520 25.02 4.38 14.28
N GLY A 521 24.63 4.88 13.13
CA GLY A 521 25.48 4.88 11.94
C GLY A 521 26.44 6.08 11.91
N ILE A 522 27.69 5.87 11.47
CA ILE A 522 28.64 6.96 11.20
C ILE A 522 29.05 6.92 9.73
N ARG A 523 28.89 8.05 9.05
CA ARG A 523 29.39 8.25 7.68
C ARG A 523 30.47 9.31 7.68
N ILE A 524 31.69 8.89 7.44
CA ILE A 524 32.84 9.81 7.34
C ILE A 524 32.99 10.23 5.89
N SER A 525 32.97 11.52 5.67
CA SER A 525 33.14 12.14 4.34
C SER A 525 34.61 12.08 3.92
N ILE A 526 34.91 11.21 2.96
CA ILE A 526 36.22 11.06 2.35
C ILE A 526 36.06 11.17 0.83
N GLU A 527 36.70 12.19 0.27
CA GLU A 527 36.47 12.61 -1.12
C GLU A 527 37.48 12.03 -2.11
N GLY A 528 38.23 11.05 -1.74
CA GLY A 528 39.27 10.41 -2.59
C GLY A 528 40.37 9.77 -1.76
N LEU A 529 41.48 9.40 -2.38
CA LEU A 529 42.70 9.00 -1.70
C LEU A 529 43.33 10.23 -0.99
N GLU A 530 44.38 10.00 -0.23
CA GLU A 530 44.96 10.98 0.72
C GLU A 530 45.13 12.39 0.15
N GLU A 531 45.89 12.53 -0.93
CA GLU A 531 46.17 13.80 -1.53
C GLU A 531 44.88 14.49 -2.07
N THR A 532 44.06 13.73 -2.79
CA THR A 532 42.80 14.22 -3.38
C THR A 532 41.83 14.67 -2.28
N ASN A 533 41.69 13.86 -1.23
CA ASN A 533 40.83 14.17 -0.10
C ASN A 533 41.24 15.46 0.61
N ASN A 534 42.53 15.56 0.98
CA ASN A 534 43.04 16.68 1.76
C ASN A 534 42.92 18.00 0.98
N ARG A 535 43.21 17.96 -0.32
CA ARG A 535 43.03 19.12 -1.23
C ARG A 535 41.55 19.53 -1.34
N ILE A 536 40.64 18.60 -1.59
CA ILE A 536 39.21 18.91 -1.76
C ILE A 536 38.55 19.38 -0.45
N ARG A 537 38.91 18.75 0.68
CA ARG A 537 38.37 19.10 2.00
C ARG A 537 38.97 20.33 2.62
N GLY A 538 40.16 20.76 2.12
CA GLY A 538 40.91 21.86 2.73
C GLY A 538 41.24 21.60 4.19
N LEU A 539 41.59 20.35 4.50
CA LEU A 539 41.95 19.87 5.85
C LEU A 539 43.29 19.14 5.78
N GLU A 540 44.26 19.65 6.49
CA GLU A 540 45.54 18.98 6.67
C GLU A 540 45.32 17.67 7.47
N ASN A 541 45.89 16.56 6.99
CA ASN A 541 45.73 15.22 7.56
C ASN A 541 44.25 14.75 7.67
N GLY A 542 43.32 15.34 6.91
CA GLY A 542 41.90 15.03 6.92
C GLY A 542 41.61 13.57 6.55
N PHE A 543 42.33 13.03 5.54
CA PHE A 543 42.21 11.62 5.16
C PHE A 543 42.66 10.71 6.28
N GLN A 544 43.85 10.94 6.82
CA GLN A 544 44.45 10.10 7.85
C GLN A 544 43.54 10.03 9.11
N ARG A 545 43.05 11.19 9.56
CA ARG A 545 42.14 11.27 10.74
C ARG A 545 40.83 10.53 10.47
N GLY A 546 40.17 10.80 9.35
CA GLY A 546 38.92 10.12 8.99
C GLY A 546 39.10 8.60 8.86
N TYR A 547 40.18 8.17 8.19
CA TYR A 547 40.49 6.76 7.99
C TYR A 547 40.83 6.03 9.31
N GLN A 548 41.60 6.68 10.20
CA GLN A 548 41.88 6.13 11.54
C GLN A 548 40.61 6.07 12.41
N THR A 549 39.76 7.06 12.31
CA THR A 549 38.45 7.05 13.00
C THR A 549 37.60 5.85 12.55
N LEU A 550 37.51 5.61 11.23
CA LEU A 550 36.80 4.42 10.69
C LEU A 550 37.40 3.11 11.23
N LYS A 551 38.73 2.98 11.24
CA LYS A 551 39.40 1.78 11.82
C LYS A 551 39.08 1.57 13.29
N LYS A 552 39.11 2.63 14.10
CA LYS A 552 38.80 2.58 15.54
C LYS A 552 37.35 2.16 15.76
N LEU A 553 36.39 2.76 15.03
CA LEU A 553 34.95 2.42 15.10
C LEU A 553 34.71 0.95 14.73
N ARG A 554 35.37 0.44 13.70
CA ARG A 554 35.26 -0.97 13.31
C ARG A 554 35.84 -1.90 14.36
N LYS A 555 36.98 -1.54 14.95
CA LYS A 555 37.61 -2.30 16.06
C LYS A 555 36.71 -2.34 17.29
N MET A 556 35.91 -1.29 17.54
CA MET A 556 34.91 -1.25 18.61
C MET A 556 33.68 -2.13 18.32
N GLY A 557 33.58 -2.77 17.16
CA GLY A 557 32.48 -3.65 16.79
C GLY A 557 31.25 -2.94 16.16
N MET A 558 31.35 -1.66 15.86
CA MET A 558 30.26 -0.94 15.21
C MET A 558 29.93 -1.51 13.83
N LYS A 559 28.66 -1.76 13.56
CA LYS A 559 28.18 -2.40 12.34
C LYS A 559 27.85 -1.40 11.23
N ASP A 560 27.30 -0.22 11.56
CA ASP A 560 26.79 0.78 10.60
C ASP A 560 27.79 1.94 10.41
N VAL A 561 29.02 1.62 10.00
CA VAL A 561 30.06 2.62 9.71
C VAL A 561 30.49 2.58 8.25
N GLY A 562 30.87 3.72 7.69
CA GLY A 562 31.30 3.77 6.30
C GLY A 562 31.75 5.13 5.79
N PHE A 563 32.10 5.12 4.53
CA PHE A 563 32.57 6.25 3.76
C PHE A 563 31.41 6.99 3.08
N GLY A 564 31.53 8.30 2.94
CA GLY A 564 30.71 9.12 2.07
C GLY A 564 31.60 9.87 1.07
N MET A 565 31.29 9.83 -0.24
CA MET A 565 32.03 10.50 -1.28
C MET A 565 31.13 11.32 -2.18
N THR A 566 31.45 12.62 -2.37
CA THR A 566 30.80 13.49 -3.35
C THR A 566 31.63 13.51 -4.61
N ILE A 567 31.11 12.90 -5.66
CA ILE A 567 31.80 12.66 -6.92
C ILE A 567 31.85 13.94 -7.76
N GLN A 568 33.03 14.29 -8.25
CA GLN A 568 33.28 15.43 -9.11
C GLN A 568 34.51 15.15 -10.05
N ASP A 569 34.80 16.03 -10.97
CA ASP A 569 35.93 15.85 -11.92
C ASP A 569 37.27 15.55 -11.20
N ALA A 570 37.52 16.28 -10.10
CA ALA A 570 38.81 16.24 -9.39
C ALA A 570 39.09 14.91 -8.66
N ASN A 571 38.04 14.10 -8.37
CA ASN A 571 38.17 12.87 -7.57
C ASN A 571 37.57 11.61 -8.20
N CYS A 572 36.93 11.71 -9.36
CA CYS A 572 36.23 10.56 -9.95
C CYS A 572 37.16 9.35 -10.22
N LYS A 573 38.46 9.56 -10.43
CA LYS A 573 39.44 8.47 -10.62
C LYS A 573 39.66 7.67 -9.33
N ASP A 574 39.49 8.29 -8.17
CA ASP A 574 39.63 7.66 -6.85
C ASP A 574 38.37 6.88 -6.40
N LEU A 575 37.26 7.01 -7.14
CA LEU A 575 35.96 6.41 -6.77
C LEU A 575 36.03 4.89 -6.56
N VAL A 576 36.56 4.16 -7.53
CA VAL A 576 36.67 2.70 -7.47
C VAL A 576 37.75 2.25 -6.46
N PRO A 577 38.97 2.81 -6.46
CA PRO A 577 39.94 2.50 -5.43
C PRO A 577 39.44 2.70 -4.00
N LEU A 578 38.77 3.84 -3.72
CA LEU A 578 38.21 4.10 -2.39
C LEU A 578 37.10 3.14 -2.03
N TYR A 579 36.22 2.80 -2.98
CA TYR A 579 35.22 1.76 -2.78
C TYR A 579 35.82 0.39 -2.43
N GLN A 580 36.92 0.01 -3.12
CA GLN A 580 37.62 -1.26 -2.87
C GLN A 580 38.23 -1.28 -1.47
N ILE A 581 38.74 -0.17 -0.98
CA ILE A 581 39.23 -0.02 0.41
C ILE A 581 38.05 -0.22 1.38
N ALA A 582 36.94 0.47 1.19
CA ALA A 582 35.77 0.36 2.03
C ALA A 582 35.20 -1.08 2.04
N ASN A 583 35.18 -1.72 0.87
CA ASN A 583 34.70 -3.11 0.72
C ASN A 583 35.60 -4.13 1.44
N LYS A 584 36.93 -3.99 1.36
CA LYS A 584 37.90 -4.82 2.10
C LYS A 584 37.73 -4.66 3.61
N MET A 585 37.36 -3.46 4.08
CA MET A 585 37.12 -3.17 5.49
C MET A 585 35.72 -3.66 5.96
N GLY A 586 34.89 -4.18 5.05
CA GLY A 586 33.52 -4.58 5.34
C GLY A 586 32.62 -3.38 5.71
N MET A 587 32.88 -2.20 5.18
CA MET A 587 32.20 -0.95 5.50
C MET A 587 31.24 -0.51 4.42
N GLU A 588 30.28 0.36 4.80
CA GLU A 588 29.39 1.01 3.87
C GLU A 588 30.12 2.04 3.02
N PHE A 589 29.66 2.21 1.76
CA PHE A 589 30.14 3.21 0.85
C PHE A 589 28.97 4.00 0.25
N ALA A 590 28.81 5.25 0.63
CA ALA A 590 27.78 6.14 0.15
C ALA A 590 28.35 7.11 -0.89
N THR A 591 27.62 7.26 -1.99
CA THR A 591 27.99 8.16 -3.09
C THR A 591 26.96 9.30 -3.22
N ALA A 592 27.44 10.48 -3.60
CA ALA A 592 26.63 11.61 -4.04
C ALA A 592 27.31 12.23 -5.26
N SER A 593 26.62 13.00 -6.07
CA SER A 593 27.22 13.81 -7.12
C SER A 593 27.32 15.26 -6.67
N LEU A 594 28.31 15.95 -7.18
CA LEU A 594 28.45 17.41 -7.03
C LEU A 594 27.15 18.10 -7.40
N HIS A 595 26.67 19.02 -6.56
CA HIS A 595 25.41 19.76 -6.80
C HIS A 595 25.42 21.13 -6.12
N ASN A 596 24.49 21.98 -6.53
CA ASN A 596 24.27 23.31 -6.00
C ASN A 596 23.05 23.33 -5.07
N SER A 597 23.13 24.06 -3.97
CA SER A 597 22.01 24.32 -3.10
C SER A 597 22.27 25.51 -2.18
N PHE A 598 21.21 26.13 -1.64
CA PHE A 598 21.32 27.17 -0.61
C PHE A 598 22.10 26.64 0.62
N TYR A 599 21.99 25.34 0.91
CA TYR A 599 22.66 24.70 2.03
C TYR A 599 24.19 24.77 1.95
N PHE A 600 24.78 24.63 0.76
CA PHE A 600 26.25 24.72 0.55
C PHE A 600 26.75 26.16 0.41
N VAL A 601 25.86 27.13 0.30
CA VAL A 601 26.22 28.53 -0.06
C VAL A 601 27.07 28.54 -1.37
N GLU A 602 26.70 27.67 -2.30
CA GLU A 602 27.39 27.46 -3.56
C GLU A 602 26.37 27.17 -4.67
N THR A 603 26.52 27.94 -5.77
CA THR A 603 25.61 27.85 -6.93
C THR A 603 26.35 27.63 -8.24
N LYS A 604 27.70 27.56 -8.20
CA LYS A 604 28.58 27.47 -9.39
C LYS A 604 29.24 26.11 -9.53
N ASN A 605 28.87 25.13 -8.71
CA ASN A 605 29.40 23.78 -8.87
C ASN A 605 28.98 23.18 -10.21
N ILE A 606 29.93 22.64 -10.96
CA ILE A 606 29.69 22.02 -12.27
C ILE A 606 30.63 20.83 -12.47
N ILE A 607 30.09 19.74 -13.04
CA ILE A 607 30.90 18.63 -13.57
C ILE A 607 31.16 18.91 -15.04
N ARG A 608 32.41 19.17 -15.38
CA ARG A 608 32.85 19.55 -16.74
C ARG A 608 33.12 18.32 -17.62
N ASN A 609 33.76 17.28 -17.08
CA ASN A 609 34.10 16.07 -17.82
C ASN A 609 33.15 14.91 -17.46
N ARG A 610 31.89 15.03 -17.85
CA ARG A 610 30.83 14.04 -17.58
C ARG A 610 31.14 12.65 -18.09
N PRO A 611 31.66 12.46 -19.31
CA PRO A 611 32.01 11.13 -19.79
C PRO A 611 33.01 10.42 -18.89
N MET A 612 34.05 11.17 -18.39
CA MET A 612 35.01 10.60 -17.46
C MET A 612 34.37 10.20 -16.13
N VAL A 613 33.56 11.07 -15.54
CA VAL A 613 32.84 10.79 -14.27
C VAL A 613 31.88 9.63 -14.44
N ALA A 614 31.06 9.62 -15.52
CA ALA A 614 30.15 8.55 -15.83
C ALA A 614 30.83 7.20 -16.04
N LYS A 615 32.02 7.20 -16.66
CA LYS A 615 32.84 5.99 -16.86
C LYS A 615 33.30 5.37 -15.54
N GLN A 616 33.65 6.18 -14.55
CA GLN A 616 34.01 5.69 -13.22
C GLN A 616 32.79 5.16 -12.46
N LEU A 617 31.63 5.82 -12.58
CA LEU A 617 30.38 5.29 -12.06
C LEU A 617 29.99 3.98 -12.74
N GLU A 618 30.18 3.82 -14.05
CA GLU A 618 29.98 2.55 -14.78
C GLU A 618 30.81 1.42 -14.17
N LYS A 619 32.09 1.68 -13.88
CA LYS A 619 32.99 0.70 -13.24
C LYS A 619 32.46 0.30 -11.86
N LEU A 620 32.09 1.29 -11.02
CA LEU A 620 31.52 1.05 -9.68
C LEU A 620 30.20 0.25 -9.76
N ILE A 621 29.28 0.59 -10.67
CA ILE A 621 28.02 -0.11 -10.88
C ILE A 621 28.31 -1.58 -11.21
N ASN A 622 29.28 -1.84 -12.05
CA ASN A 622 29.67 -3.19 -12.41
C ASN A 622 30.20 -3.99 -11.21
N GLU A 623 31.08 -3.42 -10.38
CA GLU A 623 31.54 -4.07 -9.16
C GLU A 623 30.41 -4.34 -8.15
N LEU A 624 29.48 -3.39 -8.00
CA LEU A 624 28.31 -3.54 -7.13
C LEU A 624 27.36 -4.66 -7.62
N LEU A 625 27.17 -4.79 -8.93
CA LEU A 625 26.36 -5.85 -9.53
C LEU A 625 27.05 -7.22 -9.46
N ASP A 626 28.39 -7.31 -9.44
CA ASP A 626 29.12 -8.57 -9.27
C ASP A 626 29.01 -9.13 -7.85
N SER A 627 28.72 -8.29 -6.87
CA SER A 627 28.53 -8.70 -5.47
C SER A 627 27.32 -9.62 -5.30
N PRO A 628 27.33 -10.59 -4.38
CA PRO A 628 26.16 -11.39 -4.01
C PRO A 628 25.13 -10.61 -3.16
N SER A 629 25.49 -9.44 -2.63
CA SER A 629 24.63 -8.68 -1.69
C SER A 629 23.52 -7.89 -2.40
N PRO A 630 22.23 -8.14 -2.11
CA PRO A 630 21.12 -7.36 -2.64
C PRO A 630 21.23 -5.86 -2.33
N LYS A 631 21.77 -5.49 -1.16
CA LYS A 631 21.99 -4.09 -0.78
C LYS A 631 22.92 -3.38 -1.76
N LYS A 632 23.96 -4.07 -2.25
CA LYS A 632 24.88 -3.53 -3.25
C LYS A 632 24.23 -3.40 -4.63
N TRP A 633 23.30 -4.28 -4.99
CA TRP A 633 22.53 -4.16 -6.25
C TRP A 633 21.64 -2.92 -6.25
N PHE A 634 21.01 -2.60 -5.11
CA PHE A 634 20.23 -1.35 -4.98
C PHE A 634 21.15 -0.11 -5.03
N ARG A 635 22.36 -0.21 -4.48
CA ARG A 635 23.38 0.82 -4.63
C ARG A 635 23.80 0.99 -6.11
N ALA A 636 23.87 -0.08 -6.89
CA ALA A 636 24.13 -0.01 -8.34
C ALA A 636 23.05 0.80 -9.07
N TYR A 637 21.77 0.57 -8.76
CA TYR A 637 20.68 1.38 -9.32
C TYR A 637 20.75 2.85 -8.89
N PHE A 638 21.12 3.13 -7.65
CA PHE A 638 21.33 4.50 -7.19
C PHE A 638 22.41 5.19 -8.01
N ASN A 639 23.55 4.53 -8.26
CA ASN A 639 24.65 5.08 -9.05
C ASN A 639 24.29 5.22 -10.55
N HIS A 640 23.43 4.33 -11.09
CA HIS A 640 22.84 4.53 -12.42
C HIS A 640 22.03 5.83 -12.48
N GLY A 641 21.26 6.15 -11.46
CA GLY A 641 20.55 7.43 -11.37
C GLY A 641 21.49 8.64 -11.21
N LEU A 642 22.68 8.48 -10.63
CA LEU A 642 23.69 9.55 -10.62
C LEU A 642 24.23 9.86 -12.03
N ILE A 643 24.42 8.84 -12.87
CA ILE A 643 24.78 9.06 -14.29
C ILE A 643 23.67 9.85 -14.99
N ASN A 644 22.42 9.43 -14.79
CA ASN A 644 21.24 10.12 -15.33
C ASN A 644 21.17 11.59 -14.88
N TYR A 645 21.44 11.84 -13.59
CA TYR A 645 21.51 13.18 -13.01
C TYR A 645 22.61 14.06 -13.63
N ILE A 646 23.83 13.53 -13.78
CA ILE A 646 25.00 14.23 -14.34
C ILE A 646 24.72 14.71 -15.77
N TYR A 647 23.94 13.97 -16.53
CA TYR A 647 23.54 14.31 -17.90
C TYR A 647 22.22 15.09 -17.97
N GLY A 648 21.75 15.68 -16.87
CA GLY A 648 20.56 16.56 -16.86
C GLY A 648 19.23 15.86 -17.16
N GLN A 649 19.21 14.51 -17.17
CA GLN A 649 18.00 13.75 -17.50
C GLN A 649 16.96 13.82 -16.39
N ARG A 650 15.68 13.65 -16.72
CA ARG A 650 14.59 13.60 -15.75
C ARG A 650 14.86 12.56 -14.67
N ARG A 651 14.42 12.85 -13.45
CA ARG A 651 14.54 11.97 -12.30
C ARG A 651 13.89 10.60 -12.56
N LEU A 652 14.59 9.50 -12.28
CA LEU A 652 14.10 8.13 -12.50
C LEU A 652 12.93 7.72 -11.57
N LEU A 653 12.79 8.38 -10.42
CA LEU A 653 11.76 8.13 -9.41
C LEU A 653 11.08 9.45 -9.03
N PRO A 654 9.78 9.44 -8.69
CA PRO A 654 9.10 10.64 -8.18
C PRO A 654 9.80 11.23 -6.94
N CYS A 655 9.62 12.53 -6.72
CA CYS A 655 10.05 13.20 -5.51
C CYS A 655 8.88 13.33 -4.53
N ASP A 656 9.02 12.71 -3.34
CA ASP A 656 8.01 12.75 -2.27
C ASP A 656 8.51 13.54 -1.04
N MET A 657 9.47 14.47 -1.26
CA MET A 657 9.95 15.35 -0.20
C MET A 657 8.80 16.19 0.36
N SER A 658 8.87 16.55 1.63
CA SER A 658 7.82 17.25 2.40
C SER A 658 6.53 16.45 2.71
N PHE A 659 6.40 15.20 2.25
CA PHE A 659 5.28 14.31 2.57
C PHE A 659 5.66 13.21 3.56
N ASP A 660 6.84 12.62 3.38
CA ASP A 660 7.40 11.57 4.22
C ASP A 660 8.78 11.94 4.78
N THR A 661 9.28 13.14 4.45
CA THR A 661 10.64 13.58 4.74
C THR A 661 10.64 15.07 5.04
N PHE A 662 11.47 15.49 5.96
CA PHE A 662 11.71 16.90 6.29
C PHE A 662 13.19 17.17 6.57
N PHE A 663 13.58 18.45 6.48
CA PHE A 663 14.83 18.99 6.95
C PHE A 663 14.55 20.03 8.03
N ILE A 664 15.38 20.09 9.03
CA ILE A 664 15.38 21.20 9.99
C ILE A 664 16.79 21.79 10.04
N ASP A 665 16.88 23.10 9.99
CA ASP A 665 18.15 23.81 10.03
C ASP A 665 18.53 24.25 11.46
N PRO A 666 19.75 24.77 11.70
CA PRO A 666 20.19 25.20 13.02
C PRO A 666 19.34 26.30 13.65
N TYR A 667 18.56 27.03 12.87
CA TYR A 667 17.68 28.11 13.37
C TYR A 667 16.25 27.63 13.69
N GLY A 668 16.00 26.32 13.56
CA GLY A 668 14.68 25.72 13.82
C GLY A 668 13.72 25.76 12.63
N ASP A 669 14.13 26.26 11.48
CA ASP A 669 13.32 26.30 10.27
C ASP A 669 13.16 24.90 9.68
N VAL A 670 11.90 24.47 9.53
CA VAL A 670 11.57 23.19 8.87
C VAL A 670 11.37 23.43 7.37
N MET A 671 12.06 22.64 6.59
CA MET A 671 12.14 22.76 5.12
C MET A 671 11.75 21.45 4.43
N PRO A 672 11.24 21.51 3.19
CA PRO A 672 10.87 20.31 2.42
C PRO A 672 12.12 19.49 2.03
N CYS A 673 13.18 20.15 1.63
CA CYS A 673 14.46 19.52 1.24
C CYS A 673 15.59 20.55 1.30
N ASN A 674 16.83 20.09 1.13
CA ASN A 674 18.00 20.94 0.99
C ASN A 674 18.45 21.17 -0.47
N GLY A 675 17.65 20.71 -1.44
CA GLY A 675 17.98 20.78 -2.87
C GLY A 675 17.30 21.94 -3.60
N THR A 676 16.50 22.76 -2.96
CA THR A 676 15.90 23.96 -3.56
C THR A 676 16.94 25.04 -3.79
N ARG A 677 16.71 25.91 -4.78
CA ARG A 677 17.61 27.03 -5.08
C ARG A 677 17.61 28.01 -3.91
N ASP A 678 16.43 28.39 -3.49
CA ASP A 678 16.19 29.30 -2.38
C ASP A 678 15.69 28.49 -1.17
N LYS A 679 15.86 29.06 0.03
CA LYS A 679 15.40 28.44 1.28
C LYS A 679 13.86 28.51 1.35
N GLU A 680 13.21 27.36 1.19
CA GLU A 680 11.75 27.23 1.33
C GLU A 680 11.43 26.76 2.75
N VAL A 681 10.71 27.57 3.52
CA VAL A 681 10.41 27.30 4.93
C VAL A 681 8.94 26.91 5.09
N MET A 682 8.69 25.81 5.79
CA MET A 682 7.35 25.31 6.14
C MET A 682 6.84 25.86 7.48
N GLY A 683 7.73 26.36 8.31
CA GLY A 683 7.51 26.90 9.64
C GLY A 683 8.74 26.74 10.53
N ASN A 684 8.70 27.24 11.77
CA ASN A 684 9.83 27.22 12.70
C ASN A 684 9.48 26.54 14.03
N LEU A 685 10.26 25.54 14.45
CA LEU A 685 10.03 24.75 15.66
C LEU A 685 10.38 25.49 16.96
N ASN A 686 11.10 26.60 16.91
CA ASN A 686 11.34 27.41 18.11
C ASN A 686 10.05 28.11 18.56
N THR A 687 9.18 28.49 17.61
CA THR A 687 7.94 29.25 17.84
C THR A 687 6.66 28.43 17.74
N GLN A 688 6.70 27.22 17.13
CA GLN A 688 5.54 26.39 16.86
C GLN A 688 5.73 24.96 17.39
N THR A 689 4.63 24.26 17.63
CA THR A 689 4.64 22.80 17.81
C THR A 689 4.72 22.10 16.46
N TRP A 690 5.16 20.84 16.45
CA TRP A 690 5.21 20.05 15.20
C TRP A 690 3.85 19.94 14.52
N GLY A 691 2.77 19.76 15.28
CA GLY A 691 1.41 19.61 14.74
C GLY A 691 0.90 20.87 14.05
N GLU A 692 1.12 22.04 14.67
CA GLU A 692 0.77 23.34 14.09
C GLU A 692 1.55 23.59 12.81
N LEU A 693 2.87 23.44 12.86
CA LEU A 693 3.76 23.65 11.71
C LEU A 693 3.42 22.71 10.55
N TRP A 694 3.36 21.39 10.82
CA TRP A 694 3.21 20.39 9.76
C TRP A 694 1.87 20.45 9.02
N ASN A 695 0.83 20.97 9.69
CA ASN A 695 -0.52 21.11 9.13
C ASN A 695 -0.87 22.56 8.74
N SER A 696 0.08 23.48 8.79
CA SER A 696 -0.14 24.89 8.45
C SER A 696 -0.44 25.11 6.95
N PRO A 697 -1.13 26.21 6.59
CA PRO A 697 -1.31 26.63 5.20
C PRO A 697 0.02 26.85 4.46
N GLU A 698 1.04 27.40 5.14
CA GLU A 698 2.38 27.65 4.63
C GLU A 698 3.06 26.34 4.25
N ALA A 699 3.00 25.32 5.13
CA ALA A 699 3.53 24.00 4.84
C ALA A 699 2.82 23.35 3.63
N GLU A 700 1.51 23.53 3.48
CA GLU A 700 0.78 23.00 2.32
C GLU A 700 1.12 23.76 1.03
N GLN A 701 1.37 25.08 1.10
CA GLN A 701 1.84 25.85 -0.04
C GLN A 701 3.21 25.36 -0.52
N VAL A 702 4.15 25.13 0.42
CA VAL A 702 5.46 24.57 0.11
C VAL A 702 5.33 23.16 -0.49
N ARG A 703 4.43 22.30 0.01
CA ARG A 703 4.16 20.98 -0.56
C ARG A 703 3.64 21.05 -1.99
N LYS A 704 2.79 22.04 -2.32
CA LYS A 704 2.32 22.29 -3.70
C LYS A 704 3.50 22.63 -4.62
N LYS A 705 4.41 23.50 -4.19
CA LYS A 705 5.65 23.80 -4.95
C LYS A 705 6.49 22.55 -5.18
N VAL A 706 6.66 21.69 -4.17
CA VAL A 706 7.41 20.42 -4.30
C VAL A 706 6.76 19.45 -5.28
N ARG A 707 5.43 19.39 -5.34
CA ARG A 707 4.71 18.54 -6.33
C ARG A 707 4.96 18.97 -7.76
N CYS A 708 5.16 20.27 -7.99
CA CYS A 708 5.44 20.86 -9.31
C CYS A 708 6.94 21.01 -9.58
N CYS A 709 7.81 20.48 -8.69
CA CYS A 709 9.25 20.61 -8.83
C CYS A 709 9.76 19.77 -10.00
N ASP A 710 10.37 20.42 -10.99
CA ASP A 710 10.91 19.83 -12.22
C ASP A 710 12.39 19.46 -12.13
N ARG A 711 13.05 19.77 -11.01
CA ARG A 711 14.48 19.49 -10.80
C ARG A 711 14.79 18.01 -10.88
N ASN A 712 15.90 17.67 -11.51
CA ASN A 712 16.36 16.30 -11.69
C ASN A 712 17.15 15.73 -10.48
N CYS A 713 17.11 16.38 -9.32
CA CYS A 713 17.88 16.03 -8.11
C CYS A 713 17.91 14.52 -7.83
N TRP A 714 19.10 13.97 -7.62
CA TRP A 714 19.33 12.56 -7.31
C TRP A 714 20.19 12.39 -6.07
N MET A 715 19.70 12.94 -4.94
CA MET A 715 20.40 12.96 -3.65
C MET A 715 19.89 11.84 -2.74
N ILE A 716 20.78 11.24 -1.97
CA ILE A 716 20.46 10.05 -1.15
C ILE A 716 19.28 10.29 -0.20
N GLY A 717 19.19 11.48 0.41
CA GLY A 717 18.09 11.83 1.32
C GLY A 717 16.71 11.84 0.65
N SER A 718 16.62 12.18 -0.64
CA SER A 718 15.39 12.21 -1.40
C SER A 718 15.13 10.94 -2.21
N VAL A 719 16.19 10.21 -2.56
CA VAL A 719 16.11 9.02 -3.42
C VAL A 719 15.92 7.74 -2.61
N SER A 720 16.57 7.60 -1.46
CA SER A 720 16.47 6.40 -0.63
C SER A 720 15.01 6.12 -0.20
N PRO A 721 14.25 7.08 0.34
CA PRO A 721 12.82 6.87 0.63
C PRO A 721 12.02 6.53 -0.64
N ALA A 722 12.29 7.20 -1.76
CA ALA A 722 11.61 6.92 -3.03
C ALA A 722 11.94 5.51 -3.57
N MET A 723 13.19 5.03 -3.44
CA MET A 723 13.56 3.65 -3.82
C MET A 723 12.83 2.60 -3.00
N HIS A 724 12.59 2.82 -1.72
CA HIS A 724 11.81 1.91 -0.87
C HIS A 724 10.32 1.98 -1.22
N LYS A 725 9.79 3.16 -1.49
CA LYS A 725 8.39 3.36 -1.86
C LYS A 725 8.06 2.81 -3.25
N TYR A 726 8.97 2.98 -4.21
CA TYR A 726 8.83 2.53 -5.61
C TYR A 726 9.79 1.36 -5.92
N ILE A 727 9.93 0.43 -5.00
CA ILE A 727 10.93 -0.65 -5.00
C ILE A 727 10.98 -1.49 -6.29
N TRP A 728 9.86 -1.60 -7.01
CA TRP A 728 9.78 -2.36 -8.25
C TRP A 728 10.67 -1.80 -9.37
N LYS A 729 10.82 -0.46 -9.47
CA LYS A 729 11.69 0.12 -10.50
C LYS A 729 13.15 -0.29 -10.31
N PRO A 730 13.77 -0.07 -9.13
CA PRO A 730 15.11 -0.62 -8.89
C PRO A 730 15.16 -2.15 -8.96
N ALA A 731 14.11 -2.87 -8.50
CA ALA A 731 14.10 -4.32 -8.53
C ALA A 731 14.08 -4.87 -9.97
N VAL A 732 13.22 -4.36 -10.85
CA VAL A 732 13.18 -4.75 -12.28
C VAL A 732 14.50 -4.46 -12.96
N TRP A 733 15.07 -3.26 -12.73
CA TRP A 733 16.36 -2.91 -13.27
C TRP A 733 17.47 -3.86 -12.81
N VAL A 734 17.52 -4.18 -11.51
CA VAL A 734 18.49 -5.12 -10.94
C VAL A 734 18.33 -6.53 -11.53
N VAL A 735 17.09 -7.06 -11.57
CA VAL A 735 16.81 -8.38 -12.14
C VAL A 735 17.25 -8.45 -13.60
N ARG A 736 16.91 -7.44 -14.41
CA ARG A 736 17.36 -7.34 -15.81
C ARG A 736 18.89 -7.41 -15.92
N HIS A 737 19.62 -6.62 -15.14
CA HIS A 737 21.08 -6.57 -15.24
C HIS A 737 21.75 -7.82 -14.67
N LYS A 738 21.22 -8.41 -13.63
CA LYS A 738 21.70 -9.71 -13.10
C LYS A 738 21.45 -10.84 -14.11
N PHE A 739 20.27 -10.88 -14.74
CA PHE A 739 19.97 -11.84 -15.82
C PHE A 739 20.92 -11.66 -17.00
N LEU A 740 21.11 -10.44 -17.52
CA LEU A 740 22.00 -10.17 -18.63
C LEU A 740 23.46 -10.56 -18.33
N ARG A 741 23.91 -10.38 -17.08
CA ARG A 741 25.26 -10.82 -16.64
C ARG A 741 25.35 -12.34 -16.56
N CYS A 742 24.40 -13.02 -15.96
CA CYS A 742 24.44 -14.47 -15.75
C CYS A 742 24.29 -15.24 -17.06
N PHE A 743 23.33 -14.85 -17.92
CA PHE A 743 22.98 -15.62 -19.12
C PHE A 743 23.63 -15.11 -20.41
N ARG A 744 23.89 -13.80 -20.52
CA ARG A 744 24.46 -13.18 -21.73
C ARG A 744 25.87 -12.64 -21.53
N LYS A 745 26.48 -12.76 -20.35
CA LYS A 745 27.78 -12.22 -19.97
C LYS A 745 27.92 -10.70 -20.27
N LYS A 746 26.79 -9.98 -20.37
CA LYS A 746 26.75 -8.56 -20.70
C LYS A 746 26.87 -7.73 -19.43
N LYS A 747 27.92 -6.86 -19.36
CA LYS A 747 28.11 -5.87 -18.29
C LYS A 747 27.23 -4.65 -18.51
N TYR A 748 26.93 -3.91 -17.43
CA TYR A 748 26.28 -2.61 -17.50
C TYR A 748 27.15 -1.62 -18.26
N SER A 749 26.54 -0.73 -19.06
CA SER A 749 27.21 0.33 -19.79
C SER A 749 26.52 1.67 -19.52
N MET A 750 27.30 2.74 -19.38
CA MET A 750 26.79 4.10 -19.24
C MET A 750 25.94 4.55 -20.44
N TYR A 751 26.17 3.94 -21.61
CA TYR A 751 25.41 4.17 -22.85
C TYR A 751 23.98 3.62 -22.80
N GLU A 752 23.55 3.04 -21.68
CA GLU A 752 22.11 2.82 -21.40
C GLU A 752 21.37 4.14 -21.09
N ASN A 753 22.10 5.18 -20.72
CA ASN A 753 21.57 6.55 -20.75
C ASN A 753 21.50 7.01 -22.21
N ARG A 754 20.30 7.40 -22.66
CA ARG A 754 20.04 7.70 -24.08
C ARG A 754 20.91 8.84 -24.60
N ILE A 755 21.07 9.92 -23.84
CA ILE A 755 21.87 11.09 -24.31
C ILE A 755 23.34 10.75 -24.46
N VAL A 756 23.88 9.87 -23.59
CA VAL A 756 25.26 9.38 -23.71
C VAL A 756 25.41 8.48 -24.93
N CYS A 757 24.38 7.69 -25.24
CA CYS A 757 24.34 6.85 -26.44
C CYS A 757 24.26 7.71 -27.71
N ASP A 758 23.40 8.73 -27.72
CA ASP A 758 23.21 9.62 -28.86
C ASP A 758 24.49 10.42 -29.17
N TYR A 759 25.21 10.89 -28.15
CA TYR A 759 26.53 11.50 -28.32
C TYR A 759 27.55 10.54 -28.94
N ARG A 760 27.65 9.31 -28.43
CA ARG A 760 28.51 8.26 -29.00
C ARG A 760 28.22 7.99 -30.46
N ASN A 761 26.93 8.04 -30.84
CA ASN A 761 26.48 7.78 -32.22
C ASN A 761 26.52 9.05 -33.12
N GLY A 762 26.99 10.17 -32.62
CA GLY A 762 27.07 11.43 -33.38
C GLY A 762 25.73 12.11 -33.63
N LEU A 763 24.69 11.72 -32.91
CA LEU A 763 23.33 12.28 -33.04
C LEU A 763 23.14 13.55 -32.18
N VAL A 764 24.08 13.80 -31.26
CA VAL A 764 24.10 14.95 -30.35
C VAL A 764 25.56 15.47 -30.34
N SER A 765 25.78 16.77 -30.53
CA SER A 765 27.10 17.38 -30.49
C SER A 765 27.67 17.44 -29.05
N LYS A 766 28.97 17.69 -28.93
CA LYS A 766 29.60 17.91 -27.63
C LYS A 766 29.02 19.15 -26.93
N GLU A 767 28.72 20.18 -27.68
CA GLU A 767 28.13 21.43 -27.23
C GLU A 767 26.72 21.20 -26.72
N GLU A 768 25.89 20.38 -27.39
CA GLU A 768 24.55 19.97 -26.93
C GLU A 768 24.62 19.07 -25.69
N LEU A 769 25.62 18.16 -25.61
CA LEU A 769 25.85 17.34 -24.43
C LEU A 769 26.31 18.21 -23.25
N ASP A 770 27.15 19.21 -23.49
CA ASP A 770 27.67 20.15 -22.51
C ASP A 770 26.60 21.19 -22.09
N ALA A 771 25.72 21.62 -22.99
CA ALA A 771 24.58 22.47 -22.72
C ALA A 771 23.49 21.77 -21.91
N CYS A 772 23.33 20.45 -22.08
CA CYS A 772 22.40 19.61 -21.28
C CYS A 772 22.84 19.42 -19.81
N SER A 773 23.66 20.24 -19.33
CA SER A 773 24.68 19.96 -18.38
C SER A 773 24.54 20.45 -17.00
N THR A 774 23.56 21.06 -16.61
CA THR A 774 23.56 21.56 -15.24
C THR A 774 22.43 20.89 -14.45
N CYS A 775 22.78 20.57 -13.24
CA CYS A 775 21.87 20.16 -12.16
C CYS A 775 20.73 21.18 -11.93
N ASP A 776 20.59 22.14 -12.79
CA ASP A 776 19.65 23.25 -12.74
C ASP A 776 19.10 23.54 -14.14
N LEU A 777 17.91 23.06 -14.46
CA LEU A 777 17.14 23.59 -15.59
C LEU A 777 17.02 25.12 -15.51
N GLY A 778 17.07 25.71 -14.29
CA GLY A 778 17.18 27.15 -14.10
C GLY A 778 18.49 27.81 -14.54
N ALA A 779 19.59 27.07 -14.66
CA ALA A 779 20.88 27.65 -15.15
C ALA A 779 20.95 27.68 -16.68
N ILE A 780 20.23 26.82 -17.39
CA ILE A 780 20.07 26.90 -18.86
C ILE A 780 19.36 28.20 -19.25
N VAL A 781 18.39 28.63 -18.42
CA VAL A 781 17.63 29.88 -18.64
C VAL A 781 18.50 31.13 -18.50
N ASN A 782 19.58 31.09 -17.72
CA ASN A 782 20.41 32.27 -17.42
C ASN A 782 21.66 32.40 -18.27
N ASN A 783 21.98 31.44 -19.15
CA ASN A 783 23.23 31.45 -19.96
C ASN A 783 23.05 31.76 -21.46
N GLY A 784 22.07 32.59 -21.84
CA GLY A 784 22.04 33.18 -23.17
C GLY A 784 21.51 32.24 -24.28
N VAL A 785 20.91 31.11 -23.99
CA VAL A 785 20.25 30.26 -24.98
C VAL A 785 18.92 30.90 -25.36
N SER A 786 18.65 31.05 -26.66
CA SER A 786 17.44 31.73 -27.14
C SER A 786 16.16 30.98 -26.72
N GLU A 787 15.02 31.71 -26.56
CA GLU A 787 13.72 31.10 -26.24
C GLU A 787 13.28 30.05 -27.28
N ALA A 788 13.72 30.19 -28.56
CA ALA A 788 13.46 29.22 -29.62
C ALA A 788 14.21 27.87 -29.41
N ASP A 789 15.44 27.94 -28.89
CA ASP A 789 16.21 26.73 -28.59
C ASP A 789 15.71 26.05 -27.31
N LYS A 790 15.20 26.82 -26.36
CA LYS A 790 14.49 26.32 -25.18
C LYS A 790 13.22 25.56 -25.58
N ALA A 791 12.41 26.14 -26.47
CA ALA A 791 11.18 25.52 -26.99
C ALA A 791 11.48 24.23 -27.78
N ARG A 792 12.56 24.20 -28.58
CA ARG A 792 13.02 23.02 -29.31
C ARG A 792 13.48 21.88 -28.38
N LEU A 793 14.19 22.21 -27.30
CA LEU A 793 14.62 21.22 -26.31
C LEU A 793 13.40 20.63 -25.56
N VAL A 794 12.46 21.46 -25.16
CA VAL A 794 11.23 21.06 -24.49
C VAL A 794 10.34 20.24 -25.44
N SER A 795 10.13 20.67 -26.68
CA SER A 795 9.29 19.95 -27.65
C SER A 795 9.89 18.59 -28.07
N ARG A 796 11.23 18.46 -28.17
CA ARG A 796 11.89 17.17 -28.40
C ARG A 796 11.71 16.21 -27.21
N ILE A 797 11.70 16.72 -25.99
CA ILE A 797 11.49 15.93 -24.77
C ILE A 797 10.01 15.47 -24.69
N ASP A 798 9.06 16.30 -25.07
CA ASP A 798 7.63 15.98 -25.00
C ASP A 798 7.18 15.03 -26.14
N ASN A 799 7.68 15.21 -27.37
CA ASN A 799 7.36 14.31 -28.49
C ASN A 799 7.91 12.89 -28.33
N ASP A 800 9.02 12.72 -27.62
CA ASP A 800 9.56 11.38 -27.34
C ASP A 800 8.83 10.62 -26.22
N ILE A 801 8.03 11.32 -25.43
CA ILE A 801 7.14 10.69 -24.40
C ILE A 801 5.85 10.22 -25.05
N VAL A 802 5.28 10.99 -25.96
CA VAL A 802 4.03 10.67 -26.67
C VAL A 802 4.22 9.48 -27.63
N ASN A 803 5.34 9.38 -28.32
CA ASN A 803 5.59 8.31 -29.31
C ASN A 803 6.02 6.97 -28.73
N LYS A 804 6.42 6.87 -27.43
CA LYS A 804 6.76 5.58 -26.81
C LYS A 804 5.61 4.87 -26.10
N ASP A 805 4.52 5.59 -25.80
CA ASP A 805 3.29 4.97 -25.24
C ASP A 805 2.39 4.36 -26.34
N VAL A 806 2.67 4.63 -27.63
CA VAL A 806 1.92 4.08 -28.77
C VAL A 806 2.56 2.81 -29.37
N ALA A 807 3.83 2.50 -29.02
CA ALA A 807 4.59 1.38 -29.61
C ALA A 807 4.96 0.27 -28.60
N ARG A 808 4.25 0.14 -27.48
CA ARG A 808 4.39 -1.01 -26.56
C ARG A 808 3.04 -1.49 -26.01
#